data_f244419ea86e8aab7ac6bc7368ff9c08
#
_entry.id   f244419ea86e8aab7ac6bc7368ff9c08
#
_cell.length_a   1.000
_cell.length_b   1.000
_cell.length_c   1.000
_cell.angle_alpha   90.00
_cell.angle_beta   90.00
_cell.angle_gamma   90.00
#
_symmetry.space_group_name_H-M   'P 1'
#
loop_
_entity.id
_entity.type
_entity.pdbx_description
1 polymer ?
#
loop_
_entity_poly.entity_id
_entity_poly.type
_entity_poly.pdbx_seq_one_letter_code
_entity_poly.pdbx_strand_id
1 'polypeptide(L)'
;MARWKKFPRVTDVRPVARDAWWSTLVFSATAAGLAVAAGFVMFGAFMYYDDEGYVLISLRNFVEHGGLYRDVYTQYGPFPFVFYAALHGLGLPLTHTAGRLLTLAAWGSVALLCASLAGAATRSLVTRLAVLAAVFVYLYVLSHEPTHPGGLIVLVVAALAAFGYRWLAAERTRPWAIAAGAGIAILLLTKINVGVFAALSALAWFLLHHRDDHVRRWAPRLLLVGGVLVPLALMRPLLGTPWVRTYALAFACSAVATVGAASLAAGRRVDGRELRWGLATAGAAAAVVFAAIFARGTTPADLLEGLLLGPLRQPVSFSLRYVWPPGMPAIALASTAAFVGARWLRRRGNAGIDVAVATLRLAAIVALALALMGFPNVGPDYRVFAFALPCLWLFVWPLAGEKQNATDARTWVGLLLLGQCLHVFPVPGSQIAWGSFLALPLAAIGAWDATVWLARRFPRAGGRGWRAEGLVLRLAVAVFAGVLGWRLTQLAARYRDGTDLGLPGAEVVRVPSDYTATLQLLTLNAVAHGDMLFSLPGMFSFNLWSGLPTPTHANVTHWFSLLKPAQQEAIIRALEAHPRACVIKHREHIKFLTQRGLAPAGPLDAYLEKNFVPAFTLDDFEFCVRQGRHIEPLMLAEALTLASTPSPDPARPENTVVRMVTLLPAGGAVASLEIAAPGEPSGRPLILNSADARLEITPANLHGEPVGPTASHRWPFRLNGPAIVSIFFDRNGRPRPSRGALIVLRDYAGGELALARLRE
;
A
#
# COMPACT_ATOMS: atom_id res chain seq x y z
N MET A 1 8.19 52.24 32.28
CA MET A 1 6.86 51.74 31.93
C MET A 1 6.43 52.33 30.61
N ALA A 2 6.60 51.63 29.47
CA ALA A 2 6.20 52.11 28.14
C ALA A 2 4.78 51.60 27.85
N ARG A 3 3.86 52.55 27.62
CA ARG A 3 2.48 52.30 27.23
C ARG A 3 2.40 51.55 25.91
N TRP A 4 1.99 50.28 25.93
CA TRP A 4 1.68 49.49 24.73
C TRP A 4 0.43 50.06 24.06
N LYS A 5 0.60 50.67 22.88
CA LYS A 5 -0.52 51.07 22.01
C LYS A 5 -1.26 49.81 21.57
N LYS A 6 -2.55 49.75 21.86
CA LYS A 6 -3.46 48.73 21.34
C LYS A 6 -3.48 48.79 19.83
N PHE A 7 -2.95 47.75 19.18
CA PHE A 7 -3.06 47.60 17.72
C PHE A 7 -4.50 47.17 17.36
N PRO A 8 -5.04 47.63 16.22
CA PRO A 8 -6.35 47.24 15.77
C PRO A 8 -6.39 45.72 15.49
N ARG A 9 -7.48 45.08 15.94
CA ARG A 9 -7.74 43.68 15.65
C ARG A 9 -7.98 43.51 14.15
N VAL A 10 -7.11 42.78 13.43
CA VAL A 10 -7.35 42.28 12.08
C VAL A 10 -8.34 41.10 12.16
N THR A 11 -9.60 41.40 12.54
CA THR A 11 -10.67 40.39 12.67
C THR A 11 -11.81 40.56 11.69
N ASP A 12 -11.76 41.51 10.74
CA ASP A 12 -12.89 41.79 9.86
C ASP A 12 -12.54 41.83 8.36
N VAL A 13 -11.75 40.85 7.88
CA VAL A 13 -11.86 40.49 6.47
C VAL A 13 -12.78 39.27 6.40
N ARG A 14 -14.10 39.52 6.34
CA ARG A 14 -15.08 38.51 5.93
C ARG A 14 -14.71 38.11 4.50
N PRO A 15 -14.39 36.85 4.21
CA PRO A 15 -14.24 36.43 2.82
C PRO A 15 -15.59 36.68 2.13
N VAL A 16 -15.58 37.40 1.03
CA VAL A 16 -16.76 37.60 0.19
C VAL A 16 -17.27 36.21 -0.19
N ALA A 17 -18.57 35.97 -0.11
CA ALA A 17 -19.17 34.64 -0.33
C ALA A 17 -18.75 34.00 -1.67
N ARG A 18 -18.38 34.83 -2.66
CA ARG A 18 -17.86 34.44 -3.97
C ARG A 18 -16.48 33.74 -3.90
N ASP A 19 -15.61 34.13 -2.96
CA ASP A 19 -14.28 33.54 -2.79
C ASP A 19 -14.36 32.17 -2.08
N ALA A 20 -15.35 31.99 -1.22
CA ALA A 20 -15.57 30.72 -0.51
C ALA A 20 -16.04 29.60 -1.47
N TRP A 21 -16.97 29.92 -2.40
CA TRP A 21 -17.45 28.97 -3.41
C TRP A 21 -16.34 28.53 -4.36
N TRP A 22 -15.55 29.49 -4.87
CA TRP A 22 -14.43 29.20 -5.76
C TRP A 22 -13.36 28.32 -5.08
N SER A 23 -13.03 28.62 -3.84
CA SER A 23 -12.09 27.83 -3.06
C SER A 23 -12.55 26.39 -2.86
N THR A 24 -13.84 26.20 -2.62
CA THR A 24 -14.46 24.87 -2.48
C THR A 24 -14.43 24.12 -3.81
N LEU A 25 -14.78 24.79 -4.91
CA LEU A 25 -14.76 24.18 -6.24
C LEU A 25 -13.36 23.70 -6.63
N VAL A 26 -12.34 24.58 -6.50
CA VAL A 26 -10.94 24.22 -6.83
C VAL A 26 -10.46 23.06 -5.96
N PHE A 27 -10.76 23.08 -4.66
CA PHE A 27 -10.39 21.98 -3.77
C PHE A 27 -11.06 20.66 -4.16
N SER A 28 -12.37 20.68 -4.42
CA SER A 28 -13.13 19.47 -4.78
C SER A 28 -12.70 18.93 -6.16
N ALA A 29 -12.47 19.80 -7.14
CA ALA A 29 -11.97 19.39 -8.46
C ALA A 29 -10.57 18.76 -8.37
N THR A 30 -9.69 19.33 -7.55
CA THR A 30 -8.35 18.76 -7.30
C THR A 30 -8.45 17.41 -6.62
N ALA A 31 -9.29 17.29 -5.58
CA ALA A 31 -9.49 16.02 -4.87
C ALA A 31 -10.07 14.94 -5.81
N ALA A 32 -11.05 15.28 -6.64
CA ALA A 32 -11.62 14.39 -7.64
C ALA A 32 -10.56 13.96 -8.68
N GLY A 33 -9.76 14.87 -9.20
CA GLY A 33 -8.68 14.57 -10.14
C GLY A 33 -7.64 13.61 -9.52
N LEU A 34 -7.25 13.84 -8.27
CA LEU A 34 -6.35 12.94 -7.56
C LEU A 34 -6.97 11.56 -7.30
N ALA A 35 -8.26 11.49 -6.97
CA ALA A 35 -8.97 10.21 -6.80
C ALA A 35 -9.00 9.40 -8.11
N VAL A 36 -9.23 10.06 -9.25
CA VAL A 36 -9.16 9.42 -10.58
C VAL A 36 -7.74 8.95 -10.88
N ALA A 37 -6.71 9.76 -10.58
CA ALA A 37 -5.31 9.36 -10.73
C ALA A 37 -4.98 8.13 -9.88
N ALA A 38 -5.46 8.11 -8.62
CA ALA A 38 -5.30 6.95 -7.73
C ALA A 38 -5.96 5.70 -8.30
N GLY A 39 -7.14 5.83 -8.92
CA GLY A 39 -7.82 4.72 -9.59
C GLY A 39 -6.95 4.09 -10.68
N PHE A 40 -6.42 4.90 -11.61
CA PHE A 40 -5.54 4.38 -12.66
C PHE A 40 -4.28 3.70 -12.10
N VAL A 41 -3.69 4.26 -11.05
CA VAL A 41 -2.51 3.67 -10.42
C VAL A 41 -2.86 2.39 -9.67
N MET A 42 -3.94 2.40 -8.89
CA MET A 42 -4.39 1.26 -8.07
C MET A 42 -4.73 0.04 -8.92
N PHE A 43 -5.36 0.26 -10.08
CA PHE A 43 -5.77 -0.80 -10.99
C PHE A 43 -4.79 -1.03 -12.14
N GLY A 44 -3.73 -0.22 -12.26
CA GLY A 44 -2.68 -0.32 -13.29
C GLY A 44 -1.42 -1.08 -12.86
N ALA A 45 -1.44 -1.80 -11.74
CA ALA A 45 -0.29 -2.54 -11.24
C ALA A 45 -0.72 -3.81 -10.49
N PHE A 46 0.15 -4.82 -10.53
CA PHE A 46 0.09 -6.00 -9.67
C PHE A 46 1.52 -6.34 -9.23
N MET A 47 1.71 -6.57 -7.94
CA MET A 47 3.05 -6.73 -7.38
C MET A 47 3.36 -8.22 -7.13
N TYR A 48 4.52 -8.65 -7.58
CA TYR A 48 4.97 -10.04 -7.50
C TYR A 48 5.18 -10.57 -6.07
N TYR A 49 5.31 -9.71 -5.06
CA TYR A 49 5.40 -10.13 -3.66
C TYR A 49 4.04 -10.44 -3.01
N ASP A 50 2.94 -10.12 -3.71
CA ASP A 50 1.55 -10.56 -3.48
C ASP A 50 1.02 -10.45 -2.04
N ASP A 51 1.33 -9.35 -1.36
CA ASP A 51 0.74 -9.08 -0.04
C ASP A 51 -0.80 -8.95 -0.12
N GLU A 52 -1.33 -8.56 -1.27
CA GLU A 52 -2.78 -8.51 -1.55
C GLU A 52 -3.40 -9.90 -1.48
N GLY A 53 -2.86 -10.87 -2.20
CA GLY A 53 -3.34 -12.26 -2.20
C GLY A 53 -3.21 -12.90 -0.83
N TYR A 54 -2.10 -12.65 -0.12
CA TYR A 54 -1.91 -13.12 1.25
C TYR A 54 -3.03 -12.64 2.19
N VAL A 55 -3.35 -11.35 2.17
CA VAL A 55 -4.41 -10.81 3.04
C VAL A 55 -5.77 -11.36 2.64
N LEU A 56 -6.10 -11.39 1.34
CA LEU A 56 -7.38 -11.89 0.84
C LEU A 56 -7.61 -13.37 1.19
N ILE A 57 -6.61 -14.24 0.98
CA ILE A 57 -6.75 -15.67 1.32
C ILE A 57 -6.89 -15.87 2.84
N SER A 58 -6.17 -15.10 3.64
CA SER A 58 -6.27 -15.17 5.09
C SER A 58 -7.65 -14.69 5.58
N LEU A 59 -8.19 -13.63 4.97
CA LEU A 59 -9.55 -13.14 5.26
C LEU A 59 -10.61 -14.15 4.87
N ARG A 60 -10.49 -14.78 3.69
CA ARG A 60 -11.39 -15.83 3.23
C ARG A 60 -11.38 -17.01 4.22
N ASN A 61 -10.21 -17.50 4.57
CA ASN A 61 -10.08 -18.60 5.53
C ASN A 61 -10.67 -18.24 6.91
N PHE A 62 -10.48 -17.00 7.38
CA PHE A 62 -11.08 -16.55 8.65
C PHE A 62 -12.62 -16.47 8.57
N VAL A 63 -13.18 -16.02 7.45
CA VAL A 63 -14.64 -15.99 7.27
C VAL A 63 -15.23 -17.39 7.19
N GLU A 64 -14.56 -18.31 6.53
CA GLU A 64 -15.03 -19.68 6.32
C GLU A 64 -14.82 -20.57 7.57
N HIS A 65 -13.68 -20.47 8.24
CA HIS A 65 -13.25 -21.42 9.29
C HIS A 65 -13.12 -20.81 10.69
N GLY A 66 -12.88 -19.48 10.79
CA GLY A 66 -12.58 -18.85 12.09
C GLY A 66 -11.19 -19.19 12.61
N GLY A 67 -11.02 -19.29 13.95
CA GLY A 67 -9.79 -19.78 14.57
C GLY A 67 -8.53 -18.96 14.30
N LEU A 68 -8.60 -17.62 14.43
CA LEU A 68 -7.47 -16.72 14.16
C LEU A 68 -6.26 -17.09 15.04
N TYR A 69 -5.07 -17.11 14.47
CA TYR A 69 -3.76 -17.48 15.03
C TYR A 69 -3.55 -18.97 15.27
N ARG A 70 -4.60 -19.76 15.52
CA ARG A 70 -4.51 -21.21 15.63
C ARG A 70 -4.60 -21.87 14.27
N ASP A 71 -5.73 -21.67 13.60
CA ASP A 71 -6.04 -22.29 12.30
C ASP A 71 -5.61 -21.35 11.17
N VAL A 72 -5.99 -20.08 11.25
CA VAL A 72 -5.61 -19.02 10.28
C VAL A 72 -4.44 -18.22 10.82
N TYR A 73 -3.29 -18.35 10.17
CA TYR A 73 -2.09 -17.57 10.51
C TYR A 73 -2.23 -16.12 10.05
N THR A 74 -1.77 -15.19 10.86
CA THR A 74 -1.59 -13.79 10.48
C THR A 74 -0.53 -13.10 11.33
N GLN A 75 0.17 -12.12 10.74
CA GLN A 75 1.10 -11.21 11.41
C GLN A 75 0.39 -9.98 12.00
N TYR A 76 -0.89 -9.81 11.68
CA TYR A 76 -1.69 -8.64 12.06
C TYR A 76 -2.61 -8.97 13.21
N GLY A 77 -3.05 -7.92 13.91
CA GLY A 77 -4.06 -8.04 14.95
C GLY A 77 -5.44 -8.40 14.39
N PRO A 78 -6.40 -8.69 15.28
CA PRO A 78 -7.72 -9.18 14.88
C PRO A 78 -8.65 -8.13 14.26
N PHE A 79 -8.40 -6.83 14.46
CA PHE A 79 -9.33 -5.80 13.99
C PHE A 79 -9.56 -5.83 12.46
N PRO A 80 -8.55 -5.91 11.58
CA PRO A 80 -8.78 -5.99 10.14
C PRO A 80 -9.67 -7.18 9.78
N PHE A 81 -9.48 -8.34 10.40
CA PHE A 81 -10.28 -9.53 10.13
C PHE A 81 -11.75 -9.33 10.51
N VAL A 82 -12.02 -8.76 11.69
CA VAL A 82 -13.38 -8.43 12.12
C VAL A 82 -14.01 -7.37 11.21
N PHE A 83 -13.25 -6.35 10.84
CA PHE A 83 -13.70 -5.27 9.98
C PHE A 83 -14.10 -5.79 8.57
N TYR A 84 -13.20 -6.51 7.91
CA TYR A 84 -13.48 -7.08 6.58
C TYR A 84 -14.56 -8.17 6.62
N ALA A 85 -14.61 -9.00 7.65
CA ALA A 85 -15.68 -9.99 7.83
C ALA A 85 -17.05 -9.31 8.02
N ALA A 86 -17.11 -8.18 8.73
CA ALA A 86 -18.35 -7.40 8.84
C ALA A 86 -18.78 -6.80 7.51
N LEU A 87 -17.84 -6.25 6.71
CA LEU A 87 -18.15 -5.75 5.37
C LEU A 87 -18.59 -6.88 4.44
N HIS A 88 -17.96 -8.05 4.53
CA HIS A 88 -18.37 -9.24 3.76
C HIS A 88 -19.79 -9.68 4.13
N GLY A 89 -20.12 -9.69 5.42
CA GLY A 89 -21.49 -9.97 5.89
C GLY A 89 -22.54 -8.95 5.42
N LEU A 90 -22.10 -7.73 5.04
CA LEU A 90 -22.94 -6.71 4.39
C LEU A 90 -22.96 -6.83 2.85
N GLY A 91 -22.34 -7.87 2.27
CA GLY A 91 -22.35 -8.16 0.85
C GLY A 91 -21.11 -7.72 0.06
N LEU A 92 -20.06 -7.20 0.72
CA LEU A 92 -18.82 -6.87 0.01
C LEU A 92 -18.03 -8.16 -0.30
N PRO A 93 -17.70 -8.46 -1.56
CA PRO A 93 -16.93 -9.66 -1.89
C PRO A 93 -15.46 -9.54 -1.42
N LEU A 94 -14.84 -10.67 -1.07
CA LEU A 94 -13.41 -10.75 -0.74
C LEU A 94 -12.60 -10.98 -2.03
N THR A 95 -12.46 -9.94 -2.85
CA THR A 95 -11.79 -9.96 -4.14
C THR A 95 -10.76 -8.84 -4.24
N HIS A 96 -9.82 -8.97 -5.19
CA HIS A 96 -8.84 -7.93 -5.51
C HIS A 96 -9.52 -6.60 -5.82
N THR A 97 -10.56 -6.60 -6.67
CA THR A 97 -11.30 -5.40 -7.04
C THR A 97 -11.89 -4.69 -5.82
N ALA A 98 -12.56 -5.42 -4.93
CA ALA A 98 -13.17 -4.84 -3.72
C ALA A 98 -12.11 -4.33 -2.73
N GLY A 99 -11.04 -5.09 -2.51
CA GLY A 99 -9.93 -4.69 -1.64
C GLY A 99 -9.22 -3.43 -2.14
N ARG A 100 -9.01 -3.32 -3.45
CA ARG A 100 -8.42 -2.13 -4.09
C ARG A 100 -9.33 -0.91 -3.97
N LEU A 101 -10.63 -1.04 -4.14
CA LEU A 101 -11.59 0.06 -3.92
C LEU A 101 -11.58 0.55 -2.48
N LEU A 102 -11.52 -0.35 -1.49
CA LEU A 102 -11.41 0.03 -0.09
C LEU A 102 -10.08 0.74 0.22
N THR A 103 -8.98 0.25 -0.36
CA THR A 103 -7.67 0.89 -0.22
C THR A 103 -7.65 2.28 -0.86
N LEU A 104 -8.27 2.43 -2.03
CA LEU A 104 -8.44 3.71 -2.71
C LEU A 104 -9.25 4.70 -1.86
N ALA A 105 -10.34 4.24 -1.25
CA ALA A 105 -11.16 5.04 -0.33
C ALA A 105 -10.37 5.47 0.91
N ALA A 106 -9.58 4.56 1.50
CA ALA A 106 -8.70 4.87 2.62
C ALA A 106 -7.64 5.90 2.23
N TRP A 107 -6.95 5.73 1.10
CA TRP A 107 -5.92 6.64 0.60
C TRP A 107 -6.47 8.05 0.37
N GLY A 108 -7.60 8.18 -0.34
CA GLY A 108 -8.28 9.45 -0.55
C GLY A 108 -8.70 10.11 0.78
N SER A 109 -9.25 9.32 1.71
CA SER A 109 -9.66 9.80 3.03
C SER A 109 -8.48 10.33 3.85
N VAL A 110 -7.32 9.67 3.82
CA VAL A 110 -6.10 10.14 4.51
C VAL A 110 -5.65 11.48 3.96
N ALA A 111 -5.58 11.62 2.65
CA ALA A 111 -5.19 12.88 2.01
C ALA A 111 -6.15 14.02 2.34
N LEU A 112 -7.47 13.75 2.35
CA LEU A 112 -8.51 14.71 2.75
C LEU A 112 -8.43 15.09 4.23
N LEU A 113 -8.19 14.13 5.13
CA LEU A 113 -8.02 14.39 6.56
C LEU A 113 -6.79 15.27 6.82
N CYS A 114 -5.67 14.98 6.19
CA CYS A 114 -4.45 15.79 6.29
C CYS A 114 -4.65 17.21 5.72
N ALA A 115 -5.34 17.35 4.59
CA ALA A 115 -5.71 18.65 4.03
C ALA A 115 -6.70 19.41 4.94
N SER A 116 -7.64 18.71 5.58
CA SER A 116 -8.57 19.27 6.57
C SER A 116 -7.82 19.76 7.81
N LEU A 117 -6.84 18.99 8.30
CA LEU A 117 -5.93 19.39 9.39
C LEU A 117 -5.20 20.69 9.04
N ALA A 118 -4.56 20.75 7.87
CA ALA A 118 -3.87 21.95 7.40
C ALA A 118 -4.83 23.13 7.25
N GLY A 119 -6.05 22.90 6.73
CA GLY A 119 -7.09 23.91 6.60
C GLY A 119 -7.59 24.47 7.93
N ALA A 120 -7.76 23.62 8.93
CA ALA A 120 -8.15 24.03 10.29
C ALA A 120 -7.07 24.90 10.97
N ALA A 121 -5.79 24.58 10.71
CA ALA A 121 -4.66 25.30 11.27
C ALA A 121 -4.40 26.65 10.56
N THR A 122 -4.46 26.69 9.23
CA THR A 122 -3.94 27.80 8.43
C THR A 122 -5.02 28.67 7.77
N ARG A 123 -6.21 28.13 7.52
CA ARG A 123 -7.28 28.71 6.71
C ARG A 123 -6.84 29.09 5.28
N SER A 124 -5.72 28.53 4.82
CA SER A 124 -5.13 28.78 3.50
C SER A 124 -5.52 27.70 2.52
N LEU A 125 -6.11 28.06 1.37
CA LEU A 125 -6.41 27.14 0.28
C LEU A 125 -5.11 26.52 -0.29
N VAL A 126 -4.06 27.33 -0.46
CA VAL A 126 -2.76 26.87 -0.98
C VAL A 126 -2.18 25.76 -0.10
N THR A 127 -2.17 25.99 1.20
CA THR A 127 -1.65 25.02 2.15
C THR A 127 -2.48 23.73 2.14
N ARG A 128 -3.81 23.84 2.02
CA ARG A 128 -4.71 22.68 1.88
C ARG A 128 -4.41 21.87 0.61
N LEU A 129 -4.28 22.55 -0.54
CA LEU A 129 -3.98 21.90 -1.83
C LEU A 129 -2.58 21.27 -1.82
N ALA A 130 -1.58 21.97 -1.29
CA ALA A 130 -0.22 21.46 -1.19
C ALA A 130 -0.15 20.20 -0.32
N VAL A 131 -0.81 20.20 0.84
CA VAL A 131 -0.86 19.03 1.73
C VAL A 131 -1.64 17.88 1.10
N LEU A 132 -2.80 18.18 0.45
CA LEU A 132 -3.59 17.18 -0.27
C LEU A 132 -2.72 16.44 -1.30
N ALA A 133 -2.04 17.19 -2.16
CA ALA A 133 -1.19 16.63 -3.21
C ALA A 133 0.06 15.91 -2.65
N ALA A 134 0.74 16.52 -1.68
CA ALA A 134 1.94 15.95 -1.10
C ALA A 134 1.67 14.62 -0.38
N VAL A 135 0.61 14.56 0.44
CA VAL A 135 0.22 13.33 1.15
C VAL A 135 -0.25 12.26 0.16
N PHE A 136 -1.03 12.67 -0.85
CA PHE A 136 -1.46 11.77 -1.91
C PHE A 136 -0.26 11.11 -2.62
N VAL A 137 0.70 11.91 -3.09
CA VAL A 137 1.91 11.40 -3.76
C VAL A 137 2.76 10.56 -2.80
N TYR A 138 2.89 10.99 -1.55
CA TYR A 138 3.71 10.30 -0.57
C TYR A 138 3.18 8.91 -0.21
N LEU A 139 1.87 8.74 -0.16
CA LEU A 139 1.20 7.47 0.12
C LEU A 139 0.91 6.63 -1.13
N TYR A 140 1.58 6.93 -2.26
CA TYR A 140 1.53 6.12 -3.48
C TYR A 140 1.81 4.63 -3.22
N VAL A 141 2.62 4.33 -2.20
CA VAL A 141 2.93 2.95 -1.77
C VAL A 141 1.68 2.11 -1.48
N LEU A 142 0.55 2.71 -1.10
CA LEU A 142 -0.72 1.99 -0.88
C LEU A 142 -1.26 1.31 -2.15
N SER A 143 -0.88 1.80 -3.33
CA SER A 143 -1.25 1.14 -4.60
C SER A 143 -0.46 -0.14 -4.87
N HIS A 144 0.67 -0.31 -4.21
CA HIS A 144 1.50 -1.51 -4.33
C HIS A 144 1.12 -2.61 -3.32
N GLU A 145 0.38 -2.25 -2.28
CA GLU A 145 -0.08 -3.16 -1.24
C GLU A 145 -1.58 -2.97 -0.99
N PRO A 146 -2.44 -3.21 -2.00
CA PRO A 146 -3.90 -3.10 -1.82
C PRO A 146 -4.39 -4.11 -0.76
N THR A 147 -5.52 -3.80 -0.12
CA THR A 147 -6.14 -4.63 0.93
C THR A 147 -5.30 -4.77 2.22
N HIS A 148 -4.00 -4.44 2.15
CA HIS A 148 -3.10 -4.54 3.28
C HIS A 148 -3.57 -3.66 4.47
N PRO A 149 -3.44 -4.11 5.74
CA PRO A 149 -3.83 -3.33 6.92
C PRO A 149 -3.17 -1.95 7.05
N GLY A 150 -2.10 -1.68 6.28
CA GLY A 150 -1.46 -0.37 6.17
C GLY A 150 -2.42 0.75 5.81
N GLY A 151 -3.39 0.50 4.94
CA GLY A 151 -4.43 1.47 4.58
C GLY A 151 -5.29 1.88 5.79
N LEU A 152 -5.69 0.92 6.62
CA LEU A 152 -6.42 1.18 7.87
C LEU A 152 -5.57 1.90 8.91
N ILE A 153 -4.29 1.53 9.03
CA ILE A 153 -3.35 2.17 9.95
C ILE A 153 -3.22 3.66 9.65
N VAL A 154 -2.89 4.03 8.40
CA VAL A 154 -2.71 5.44 8.04
C VAL A 154 -4.01 6.23 8.14
N LEU A 155 -5.16 5.60 7.89
CA LEU A 155 -6.48 6.22 8.04
C LEU A 155 -6.77 6.58 9.51
N VAL A 156 -6.55 5.65 10.43
CA VAL A 156 -6.78 5.88 11.87
C VAL A 156 -5.78 6.91 12.41
N VAL A 157 -4.51 6.84 12.03
CA VAL A 157 -3.49 7.81 12.43
C VAL A 157 -3.81 9.22 11.90
N ALA A 158 -4.26 9.35 10.65
CA ALA A 158 -4.70 10.63 10.08
C ALA A 158 -5.94 11.18 10.78
N ALA A 159 -6.90 10.32 11.11
CA ALA A 159 -8.10 10.70 11.88
C ALA A 159 -7.73 11.19 13.29
N LEU A 160 -6.84 10.47 13.99
CA LEU A 160 -6.33 10.89 15.31
C LEU A 160 -5.62 12.25 15.25
N ALA A 161 -4.82 12.48 14.20
CA ALA A 161 -4.16 13.76 13.99
C ALA A 161 -5.15 14.89 13.68
N ALA A 162 -6.04 14.69 12.70
CA ALA A 162 -6.93 15.74 12.21
C ALA A 162 -8.03 16.11 13.22
N PHE A 163 -8.73 15.12 13.76
CA PHE A 163 -9.76 15.35 14.78
C PHE A 163 -9.15 15.78 16.10
N GLY A 164 -8.03 15.17 16.51
CA GLY A 164 -7.31 15.57 17.71
C GLY A 164 -6.87 17.03 17.66
N TYR A 165 -6.27 17.47 16.55
CA TYR A 165 -5.93 18.88 16.36
C TYR A 165 -7.16 19.80 16.49
N ARG A 166 -8.25 19.48 15.80
CA ARG A 166 -9.46 20.33 15.80
C ARG A 166 -10.07 20.45 17.18
N TRP A 167 -10.18 19.34 17.92
CA TRP A 167 -10.77 19.37 19.26
C TRP A 167 -9.86 20.07 20.27
N LEU A 168 -8.56 19.83 20.23
CA LEU A 168 -7.60 20.48 21.12
C LEU A 168 -7.49 21.98 20.83
N ALA A 169 -7.48 22.39 19.56
CA ALA A 169 -7.52 23.80 19.17
C ALA A 169 -8.82 24.51 19.58
N ALA A 170 -9.93 23.78 19.64
CA ALA A 170 -11.23 24.24 20.14
C ALA A 170 -11.43 24.02 21.64
N GLU A 171 -10.38 23.59 22.34
CA GLU A 171 -10.38 23.36 23.79
C GLU A 171 -11.31 22.22 24.27
N ARG A 172 -11.59 21.25 23.43
CA ARG A 172 -12.43 20.08 23.70
C ARG A 172 -11.59 18.85 23.99
N THR A 173 -11.16 18.63 25.23
CA THR A 173 -10.30 17.49 25.62
C THR A 173 -11.04 16.18 25.71
N ARG A 174 -12.32 16.18 26.14
CA ARG A 174 -13.11 14.95 26.27
C ARG A 174 -13.33 14.22 24.93
N PRO A 175 -13.81 14.86 23.84
CA PRO A 175 -13.91 14.20 22.53
C PRO A 175 -12.56 13.70 22.01
N TRP A 176 -11.48 14.46 22.25
CA TRP A 176 -10.13 14.02 21.92
C TRP A 176 -9.76 12.73 22.66
N ALA A 177 -9.98 12.65 23.97
CA ALA A 177 -9.64 11.48 24.77
C ALA A 177 -10.44 10.23 24.34
N ILE A 178 -11.74 10.39 24.08
CA ILE A 178 -12.63 9.32 23.59
C ILE A 178 -12.10 8.78 22.23
N ALA A 179 -11.85 9.67 21.28
CA ALA A 179 -11.34 9.26 19.96
C ALA A 179 -9.94 8.68 20.03
N ALA A 180 -9.06 9.25 20.88
CA ALA A 180 -7.71 8.70 21.09
C ALA A 180 -7.78 7.29 21.67
N GLY A 181 -8.64 7.04 22.66
CA GLY A 181 -8.83 5.71 23.23
C GLY A 181 -9.31 4.69 22.19
N ALA A 182 -10.38 5.01 21.47
CA ALA A 182 -10.90 4.12 20.42
C ALA A 182 -9.89 3.88 19.29
N GLY A 183 -9.26 4.94 18.78
CA GLY A 183 -8.27 4.83 17.71
C GLY A 183 -7.02 4.06 18.12
N ILE A 184 -6.53 4.25 19.36
CA ILE A 184 -5.40 3.48 19.90
C ILE A 184 -5.76 2.00 20.02
N ALA A 185 -6.96 1.65 20.49
CA ALA A 185 -7.41 0.26 20.56
C ALA A 185 -7.47 -0.37 19.16
N ILE A 186 -8.03 0.33 18.18
CA ILE A 186 -8.05 -0.13 16.78
C ILE A 186 -6.62 -0.36 16.26
N LEU A 187 -5.71 0.56 16.52
CA LEU A 187 -4.31 0.42 16.08
C LEU A 187 -3.61 -0.75 16.80
N LEU A 188 -3.80 -0.92 18.12
CA LEU A 188 -3.27 -2.06 18.89
C LEU A 188 -3.76 -3.39 18.32
N LEU A 189 -5.03 -3.44 17.95
CA LEU A 189 -5.68 -4.63 17.40
C LEU A 189 -5.53 -4.77 15.87
N THR A 190 -4.87 -3.81 15.21
CA THR A 190 -4.43 -3.91 13.80
C THR A 190 -2.97 -4.32 13.72
N LYS A 191 -2.11 -3.61 14.44
CA LYS A 191 -0.67 -3.88 14.53
C LYS A 191 -0.16 -3.34 15.87
N ILE A 192 0.19 -4.25 16.78
CA ILE A 192 0.41 -3.91 18.19
C ILE A 192 1.43 -2.80 18.41
N ASN A 193 2.56 -2.82 17.70
CA ASN A 193 3.60 -1.81 17.83
C ASN A 193 3.08 -0.40 17.46
N VAL A 194 2.27 -0.27 16.41
CA VAL A 194 1.68 1.02 15.96
C VAL A 194 0.74 1.59 17.02
N GLY A 195 -0.09 0.73 17.59
CA GLY A 195 -0.98 1.12 18.69
C GLY A 195 -0.23 1.52 19.95
N VAL A 196 0.84 0.79 20.31
CA VAL A 196 1.71 1.16 21.44
C VAL A 196 2.36 2.53 21.21
N PHE A 197 2.85 2.81 20.00
CA PHE A 197 3.46 4.11 19.69
C PHE A 197 2.43 5.26 19.75
N ALA A 198 1.20 5.02 19.31
CA ALA A 198 0.11 5.99 19.46
C ALA A 198 -0.27 6.20 20.94
N ALA A 199 -0.30 5.14 21.73
CA ALA A 199 -0.57 5.20 23.18
C ALA A 199 0.51 5.98 23.92
N LEU A 200 1.80 5.72 23.61
CA LEU A 200 2.92 6.47 24.18
C LEU A 200 2.85 7.95 23.81
N SER A 201 2.44 8.27 22.59
CA SER A 201 2.25 9.65 22.13
C SER A 201 1.12 10.36 22.89
N ALA A 202 -0.01 9.69 23.08
CA ALA A 202 -1.14 10.21 23.86
C ALA A 202 -0.78 10.39 25.33
N LEU A 203 -0.07 9.42 25.93
CA LEU A 203 0.43 9.49 27.29
C LEU A 203 1.42 10.64 27.44
N ALA A 204 2.35 10.82 26.51
CA ALA A 204 3.31 11.93 26.53
C ALA A 204 2.59 13.27 26.48
N TRP A 205 1.62 13.43 25.58
CA TRP A 205 0.82 14.65 25.52
C TRP A 205 0.05 14.89 26.83
N PHE A 206 -0.61 13.86 27.36
CA PHE A 206 -1.36 13.92 28.63
C PHE A 206 -0.46 14.33 29.82
N LEU A 207 0.70 13.69 29.97
CA LEU A 207 1.64 14.00 31.07
C LEU A 207 2.19 15.42 31.01
N LEU A 208 2.52 15.93 29.82
CA LEU A 208 2.98 17.31 29.65
C LEU A 208 1.92 18.35 29.98
N HIS A 209 0.63 18.00 29.80
CA HIS A 209 -0.53 18.89 30.03
C HIS A 209 -1.29 18.56 31.33
N HIS A 210 -0.74 17.70 32.18
CA HIS A 210 -1.42 17.28 33.41
C HIS A 210 -1.67 18.46 34.36
N ARG A 211 -2.81 18.43 35.06
CA ARG A 211 -3.20 19.50 35.98
C ARG A 211 -2.30 19.60 37.22
N ASP A 212 -1.84 18.43 37.73
CA ASP A 212 -0.94 18.35 38.88
C ASP A 212 0.46 18.86 38.47
N ASP A 213 0.93 19.88 39.18
CA ASP A 213 2.23 20.51 38.94
C ASP A 213 3.39 19.57 39.27
N HIS A 214 3.21 18.60 40.19
CA HIS A 214 4.24 17.60 40.47
C HIS A 214 4.43 16.66 39.27
N VAL A 215 3.35 16.10 38.73
CA VAL A 215 3.38 15.26 37.51
C VAL A 215 4.03 16.05 36.37
N ARG A 216 3.57 17.26 36.11
CA ARG A 216 4.08 18.11 35.02
C ARG A 216 5.55 18.47 35.16
N ARG A 217 6.07 18.60 36.39
CA ARG A 217 7.49 18.88 36.66
C ARG A 217 8.38 17.68 36.29
N TRP A 218 7.90 16.46 36.57
CA TRP A 218 8.65 15.23 36.30
C TRP A 218 8.43 14.67 34.89
N ALA A 219 7.27 14.93 34.25
CA ALA A 219 6.90 14.43 32.94
C ALA A 219 7.98 14.64 31.86
N PRO A 220 8.56 15.84 31.66
CA PRO A 220 9.61 16.04 30.66
C PRO A 220 10.83 15.15 30.89
N ARG A 221 11.24 14.95 32.16
CA ARG A 221 12.40 14.11 32.50
C ARG A 221 12.13 12.65 32.19
N LEU A 222 10.96 12.14 32.60
CA LEU A 222 10.53 10.76 32.33
C LEU A 222 10.42 10.52 30.82
N LEU A 223 9.82 11.46 30.08
CA LEU A 223 9.66 11.36 28.64
C LEU A 223 10.99 11.46 27.88
N LEU A 224 11.95 12.25 28.35
CA LEU A 224 13.29 12.29 27.78
C LEU A 224 14.03 10.97 28.00
N VAL A 225 13.95 10.39 29.20
CA VAL A 225 14.52 9.06 29.49
C VAL A 225 13.82 7.99 28.63
N GLY A 226 12.49 8.00 28.58
CA GLY A 226 11.70 7.08 27.75
C GLY A 226 12.03 7.23 26.26
N GLY A 227 12.21 8.45 25.76
CA GLY A 227 12.58 8.73 24.37
C GLY A 227 13.93 8.14 23.95
N VAL A 228 14.83 7.90 24.91
CA VAL A 228 16.10 7.20 24.68
C VAL A 228 15.97 5.69 24.91
N LEU A 229 15.34 5.28 26.01
CA LEU A 229 15.29 3.86 26.40
C LEU A 229 14.33 3.02 25.56
N VAL A 230 13.17 3.57 25.15
CA VAL A 230 12.17 2.82 24.36
C VAL A 230 12.75 2.36 23.01
N PRO A 231 13.37 3.23 22.18
CA PRO A 231 13.94 2.76 20.92
C PRO A 231 15.10 1.77 21.14
N LEU A 232 15.93 1.96 22.16
CA LEU A 232 17.02 1.02 22.49
C LEU A 232 16.47 -0.36 22.88
N ALA A 233 15.43 -0.41 23.71
CA ALA A 233 14.78 -1.65 24.11
C ALA A 233 14.11 -2.35 22.93
N LEU A 234 13.37 -1.59 22.10
CA LEU A 234 12.70 -2.11 20.90
C LEU A 234 13.70 -2.68 19.88
N MET A 235 14.82 -1.98 19.68
CA MET A 235 15.81 -2.31 18.65
C MET A 235 16.91 -3.24 19.16
N ARG A 236 16.90 -3.62 20.45
CA ARG A 236 17.92 -4.46 21.10
C ARG A 236 18.34 -5.68 20.27
N PRO A 237 17.41 -6.46 19.67
CA PRO A 237 17.80 -7.68 18.94
C PRO A 237 18.71 -7.41 17.73
N LEU A 238 18.64 -6.22 17.15
CA LEU A 238 19.35 -5.84 15.92
C LEU A 238 20.35 -4.69 16.11
N LEU A 239 20.64 -4.25 17.35
CA LEU A 239 21.61 -3.17 17.62
C LEU A 239 23.04 -3.48 17.14
N GLY A 240 23.35 -4.76 16.91
CA GLY A 240 24.61 -5.18 16.26
C GLY A 240 24.75 -4.64 14.84
N THR A 241 23.65 -4.33 14.15
CA THR A 241 23.66 -3.86 12.76
C THR A 241 23.83 -2.35 12.65
N PRO A 242 24.67 -1.85 11.71
CA PRO A 242 24.97 -0.40 11.62
C PRO A 242 23.74 0.48 11.37
N TRP A 243 22.80 0.04 10.50
CA TRP A 243 21.63 0.84 10.18
C TRP A 243 20.69 1.02 11.39
N VAL A 244 20.58 0.01 12.26
CA VAL A 244 19.75 0.06 13.46
C VAL A 244 20.37 0.97 14.53
N ARG A 245 21.69 0.97 14.67
CA ARG A 245 22.39 1.92 15.57
C ARG A 245 22.16 3.37 15.13
N THR A 246 22.27 3.64 13.83
CA THR A 246 21.96 4.96 13.27
C THR A 246 20.52 5.33 13.53
N TYR A 247 19.59 4.39 13.39
CA TYR A 247 18.16 4.63 13.64
C TYR A 247 17.91 4.96 15.12
N ALA A 248 18.41 4.14 16.04
CA ALA A 248 18.25 4.36 17.46
C ALA A 248 18.79 5.74 17.90
N LEU A 249 19.97 6.12 17.39
CA LEU A 249 20.56 7.43 17.66
C LEU A 249 19.71 8.56 17.08
N ALA A 250 19.34 8.49 15.80
CA ALA A 250 18.57 9.54 15.13
C ALA A 250 17.20 9.72 15.81
N PHE A 251 16.54 8.61 16.18
CA PHE A 251 15.26 8.66 16.90
C PHE A 251 15.43 9.24 18.31
N ALA A 252 16.43 8.81 19.10
CA ALA A 252 16.68 9.34 20.43
C ALA A 252 16.97 10.84 20.40
N CYS A 253 17.79 11.30 19.47
CA CYS A 253 18.04 12.72 19.22
C CYS A 253 16.76 13.49 18.90
N SER A 254 15.95 12.96 17.98
CA SER A 254 14.65 13.54 17.62
C SER A 254 13.69 13.59 18.82
N ALA A 255 13.62 12.53 19.61
CA ALA A 255 12.77 12.45 20.79
C ALA A 255 13.18 13.48 21.86
N VAL A 256 14.47 13.60 22.14
CA VAL A 256 15.01 14.60 23.08
C VAL A 256 14.63 16.01 22.64
N ALA A 257 14.87 16.35 21.38
CA ALA A 257 14.57 17.68 20.86
C ALA A 257 13.05 17.96 20.81
N THR A 258 12.25 16.99 20.34
CA THR A 258 10.80 17.16 20.17
C THR A 258 10.07 17.21 21.50
N VAL A 259 10.36 16.29 22.43
CA VAL A 259 9.77 16.31 23.80
C VAL A 259 10.21 17.58 24.53
N GLY A 260 11.49 17.98 24.35
CA GLY A 260 11.99 19.24 24.88
C GLY A 260 11.26 20.47 24.35
N ALA A 261 10.96 20.53 23.04
CA ALA A 261 10.17 21.60 22.44
C ALA A 261 8.70 21.54 22.90
N ALA A 262 8.11 20.37 22.96
CA ALA A 262 6.75 20.14 23.47
C ALA A 262 6.60 20.61 24.92
N SER A 263 7.61 20.41 25.76
CA SER A 263 7.60 20.89 27.15
C SER A 263 7.61 22.41 27.30
N LEU A 264 8.10 23.14 26.28
CA LEU A 264 8.03 24.61 26.23
C LEU A 264 6.65 25.09 25.74
N ALA A 265 5.97 24.24 24.98
CA ALA A 265 4.68 24.54 24.39
C ALA A 265 3.50 24.26 25.35
N ALA A 266 3.66 23.35 26.31
CA ALA A 266 2.61 22.87 27.19
C ALA A 266 2.02 23.96 28.09
N GLY A 267 0.79 24.36 27.84
CA GLY A 267 0.10 25.40 28.61
C GLY A 267 -1.25 24.98 29.21
N ARG A 268 -1.94 24.06 28.52
CA ARG A 268 -3.25 23.58 28.95
C ARG A 268 -3.14 22.59 30.10
N ARG A 269 -4.20 22.53 30.92
CA ARG A 269 -4.28 21.60 32.05
C ARG A 269 -5.44 20.62 31.83
N VAL A 270 -5.12 19.32 31.83
CA VAL A 270 -6.06 18.20 31.77
C VAL A 270 -6.01 17.40 33.05
N ASP A 271 -7.10 16.76 33.42
CA ASP A 271 -7.18 15.95 34.65
C ASP A 271 -7.33 14.44 34.33
N GLY A 272 -7.38 13.62 35.37
CA GLY A 272 -7.52 12.16 35.21
C GLY A 272 -8.86 11.70 34.63
N ARG A 273 -9.85 12.59 34.45
CA ARG A 273 -11.12 12.22 33.82
C ARG A 273 -10.97 11.93 32.34
N GLU A 274 -10.16 12.73 31.64
CA GLU A 274 -9.84 12.50 30.24
C GLU A 274 -9.18 11.14 30.04
N LEU A 275 -8.23 10.77 30.89
CA LEU A 275 -7.60 9.46 30.83
C LEU A 275 -8.62 8.32 31.03
N ARG A 276 -9.54 8.47 31.99
CA ARG A 276 -10.62 7.49 32.21
C ARG A 276 -11.53 7.32 31.01
N TRP A 277 -11.92 8.40 30.35
CA TRP A 277 -12.71 8.33 29.10
C TRP A 277 -11.93 7.61 27.98
N GLY A 278 -10.65 7.92 27.82
CA GLY A 278 -9.79 7.25 26.84
C GLY A 278 -9.68 5.75 27.13
N LEU A 279 -9.41 5.36 28.38
CA LEU A 279 -9.31 3.95 28.77
C LEU A 279 -10.64 3.21 28.61
N ALA A 280 -11.76 3.82 29.00
CA ALA A 280 -13.08 3.22 28.86
C ALA A 280 -13.44 2.95 27.39
N THR A 281 -13.18 3.92 26.50
CA THR A 281 -13.45 3.74 25.06
C THR A 281 -12.49 2.76 24.41
N ALA A 282 -11.21 2.73 24.83
CA ALA A 282 -10.26 1.72 24.38
C ALA A 282 -10.70 0.30 24.80
N GLY A 283 -11.12 0.14 26.07
CA GLY A 283 -11.64 -1.12 26.58
C GLY A 283 -12.90 -1.57 25.84
N ALA A 284 -13.85 -0.67 25.60
CA ALA A 284 -15.08 -0.97 24.86
C ALA A 284 -14.79 -1.40 23.40
N ALA A 285 -13.92 -0.67 22.71
CA ALA A 285 -13.52 -1.05 21.34
C ALA A 285 -12.80 -2.40 21.29
N ALA A 286 -11.90 -2.66 22.23
CA ALA A 286 -11.22 -3.95 22.33
C ALA A 286 -12.19 -5.09 22.65
N ALA A 287 -13.14 -4.87 23.56
CA ALA A 287 -14.13 -5.86 23.93
C ALA A 287 -15.01 -6.30 22.76
N VAL A 288 -15.43 -5.34 21.90
CA VAL A 288 -16.21 -5.66 20.70
C VAL A 288 -15.40 -6.56 19.74
N VAL A 289 -14.14 -6.24 19.50
CA VAL A 289 -13.29 -7.04 18.60
C VAL A 289 -13.01 -8.42 19.20
N PHE A 290 -12.70 -8.51 20.49
CA PHE A 290 -12.44 -9.80 21.16
C PHE A 290 -13.70 -10.66 21.20
N ALA A 291 -14.88 -10.10 21.49
CA ALA A 291 -16.13 -10.83 21.42
C ALA A 291 -16.36 -11.43 20.01
N ALA A 292 -16.10 -10.67 18.96
CA ALA A 292 -16.27 -11.13 17.58
C ALA A 292 -15.36 -12.30 17.22
N ILE A 293 -14.07 -12.28 17.63
CA ILE A 293 -13.12 -13.36 17.31
C ILE A 293 -13.32 -14.59 18.21
N PHE A 294 -13.69 -14.40 19.49
CA PHE A 294 -14.01 -15.52 20.37
C PHE A 294 -15.26 -16.26 19.90
N ALA A 295 -16.27 -15.54 19.42
CA ALA A 295 -17.46 -16.14 18.80
C ALA A 295 -17.13 -16.97 17.54
N ARG A 296 -15.94 -16.76 16.94
CA ARG A 296 -15.41 -17.50 15.79
C ARG A 296 -14.34 -18.55 16.17
N GLY A 297 -14.25 -18.93 17.44
CA GLY A 297 -13.39 -20.04 17.90
C GLY A 297 -11.93 -19.68 18.20
N THR A 298 -11.52 -18.41 18.16
CA THR A 298 -10.21 -17.97 18.64
C THR A 298 -10.19 -18.08 20.18
N THR A 299 -9.08 -18.57 20.75
CA THR A 299 -8.93 -18.68 22.21
C THR A 299 -8.06 -17.57 22.79
N PRO A 300 -8.11 -17.30 24.11
CA PRO A 300 -7.19 -16.36 24.76
C PRO A 300 -5.71 -16.75 24.58
N ALA A 301 -5.39 -18.04 24.52
CA ALA A 301 -4.04 -18.53 24.28
C ALA A 301 -3.56 -18.21 22.87
N ASP A 302 -4.44 -18.36 21.87
CA ASP A 302 -4.15 -17.99 20.48
C ASP A 302 -3.87 -16.48 20.36
N LEU A 303 -4.66 -15.66 21.06
CA LEU A 303 -4.45 -14.21 21.13
C LEU A 303 -3.10 -13.83 21.76
N LEU A 304 -2.73 -14.48 22.85
CA LEU A 304 -1.45 -14.23 23.51
C LEU A 304 -0.29 -14.56 22.55
N GLU A 305 -0.36 -15.69 21.88
CA GLU A 305 0.64 -16.11 20.91
C GLU A 305 0.70 -15.16 19.71
N GLY A 306 -0.44 -14.88 19.07
CA GLY A 306 -0.48 -14.11 17.83
C GLY A 306 -0.27 -12.61 18.02
N LEU A 307 -0.82 -12.02 19.10
CA LEU A 307 -0.78 -10.59 19.31
C LEU A 307 0.46 -10.11 20.07
N LEU A 308 1.02 -10.93 20.94
CA LEU A 308 2.16 -10.57 21.80
C LEU A 308 3.44 -11.36 21.47
N LEU A 309 3.41 -12.69 21.59
CA LEU A 309 4.62 -13.50 21.51
C LEU A 309 5.18 -13.58 20.08
N GLY A 310 4.33 -13.69 19.06
CA GLY A 310 4.72 -13.69 17.66
C GLY A 310 5.45 -12.41 17.26
N PRO A 311 4.86 -11.21 17.45
CA PRO A 311 5.51 -9.93 17.13
C PRO A 311 6.83 -9.69 17.85
N LEU A 312 7.02 -10.21 19.08
CA LEU A 312 8.30 -10.09 19.78
C LEU A 312 9.42 -10.90 19.12
N ARG A 313 9.12 -11.98 18.41
CA ARG A 313 10.10 -12.80 17.68
C ARG A 313 10.38 -12.29 16.28
N GLN A 314 9.46 -11.53 15.69
CA GLN A 314 9.53 -11.08 14.30
C GLN A 314 10.84 -10.32 13.92
N PRO A 315 11.42 -9.42 14.75
CA PRO A 315 12.64 -8.70 14.36
C PRO A 315 13.83 -9.62 14.05
N VAL A 316 13.91 -10.77 14.72
CA VAL A 316 14.98 -11.75 14.49
C VAL A 316 14.69 -12.61 13.26
N SER A 317 13.41 -12.95 13.04
CA SER A 317 12.99 -13.80 11.94
C SER A 317 12.90 -13.08 10.59
N PHE A 318 12.49 -11.80 10.60
CA PHE A 318 12.32 -11.02 9.39
C PHE A 318 12.65 -9.55 9.61
N SER A 319 13.71 -9.06 8.98
CA SER A 319 14.10 -7.66 8.98
C SER A 319 14.67 -7.24 7.63
N LEU A 320 14.43 -5.99 7.24
CA LEU A 320 14.99 -5.39 6.04
C LEU A 320 15.96 -4.26 6.41
N ARG A 321 16.94 -3.97 5.55
CA ARG A 321 17.92 -2.92 5.78
C ARG A 321 17.40 -1.57 5.33
N TYR A 322 17.48 -0.55 6.21
CA TYR A 322 17.29 0.85 5.82
C TYR A 322 18.61 1.47 5.33
N VAL A 323 18.53 2.22 4.24
CA VAL A 323 19.68 2.95 3.69
C VAL A 323 19.64 4.41 4.16
N TRP A 324 20.46 4.77 5.13
CA TRP A 324 20.55 6.12 5.64
C TRP A 324 21.34 7.02 4.70
N PRO A 325 20.97 8.33 4.58
CA PRO A 325 21.83 9.32 3.94
C PRO A 325 23.20 9.39 4.66
N PRO A 326 24.28 9.62 3.92
CA PRO A 326 25.60 9.84 4.52
C PRO A 326 25.57 10.94 5.58
N GLY A 327 26.28 10.74 6.69
CA GLY A 327 26.37 11.73 7.79
C GLY A 327 25.12 11.82 8.68
N MET A 328 24.12 10.95 8.54
CA MET A 328 22.89 11.00 9.35
C MET A 328 23.15 11.08 10.87
N PRO A 329 24.09 10.33 11.47
CA PRO A 329 24.42 10.49 12.89
C PRO A 329 24.84 11.90 13.27
N ALA A 330 25.69 12.52 12.46
CA ALA A 330 26.14 13.90 12.68
C ALA A 330 25.00 14.91 12.54
N ILE A 331 24.12 14.74 11.54
CA ILE A 331 22.94 15.59 11.34
C ILE A 331 22.01 15.49 12.56
N ALA A 332 21.75 14.29 13.08
CA ALA A 332 20.89 14.09 14.25
C ALA A 332 21.47 14.77 15.51
N LEU A 333 22.77 14.60 15.75
CA LEU A 333 23.45 15.24 16.86
C LEU A 333 23.50 16.78 16.72
N ALA A 334 23.81 17.29 15.53
CA ALA A 334 23.81 18.72 15.24
C ALA A 334 22.42 19.36 15.42
N SER A 335 21.38 18.69 14.99
CA SER A 335 20.00 19.16 15.21
C SER A 335 19.61 19.21 16.69
N THR A 336 20.02 18.20 17.46
CA THR A 336 19.80 18.19 18.92
C THR A 336 20.60 19.29 19.60
N ALA A 337 21.87 19.51 19.22
CA ALA A 337 22.70 20.61 19.72
C ALA A 337 22.06 21.97 19.38
N ALA A 338 21.55 22.15 18.17
CA ALA A 338 20.81 23.35 17.76
C ALA A 338 19.57 23.58 18.64
N PHE A 339 18.79 22.52 18.93
CA PHE A 339 17.67 22.62 19.88
C PHE A 339 18.13 23.05 21.29
N VAL A 340 19.17 22.43 21.82
CA VAL A 340 19.71 22.77 23.17
C VAL A 340 20.19 24.22 23.20
N GLY A 341 20.93 24.65 22.18
CA GLY A 341 21.36 26.02 22.02
C GLY A 341 20.21 27.02 21.90
N ALA A 342 19.19 26.68 21.10
CA ALA A 342 18.00 27.50 20.98
C ALA A 342 17.25 27.65 22.31
N ARG A 343 17.10 26.55 23.06
CA ARG A 343 16.48 26.57 24.40
C ARG A 343 17.27 27.38 25.41
N TRP A 344 18.60 27.30 25.39
CA TRP A 344 19.47 28.06 26.24
C TRP A 344 19.42 29.57 25.95
N LEU A 345 19.49 29.97 24.67
CA LEU A 345 19.35 31.37 24.22
C LEU A 345 17.99 31.95 24.61
N ARG A 346 16.89 31.17 24.44
CA ARG A 346 15.56 31.60 24.86
C ARG A 346 15.47 31.85 26.38
N ARG A 347 16.10 31.00 27.18
CA ARG A 347 16.19 31.21 28.66
C ARG A 347 16.95 32.46 29.05
N ARG A 348 17.89 32.91 28.22
CA ARG A 348 18.63 34.18 28.39
C ARG A 348 17.88 35.39 27.83
N GLY A 349 16.64 35.23 27.40
CA GLY A 349 15.82 36.34 26.89
C GLY A 349 16.16 36.78 25.46
N ASN A 350 16.94 36.01 24.71
CA ASN A 350 17.29 36.38 23.33
C ASN A 350 16.06 36.21 22.39
N ALA A 351 15.47 37.34 22.00
CA ALA A 351 14.33 37.38 21.12
C ALA A 351 14.63 36.97 19.64
N GLY A 352 15.92 36.97 19.25
CA GLY A 352 16.36 36.56 17.90
C GLY A 352 16.19 35.07 17.62
N ILE A 353 16.10 34.24 18.69
CA ILE A 353 16.00 32.80 18.52
C ILE A 353 14.69 32.37 17.79
N ASP A 354 13.59 33.07 18.06
CA ASP A 354 12.32 32.76 17.38
C ASP A 354 12.38 33.15 15.90
N VAL A 355 13.16 34.17 15.51
CA VAL A 355 13.45 34.49 14.11
C VAL A 355 14.24 33.38 13.45
N ALA A 356 15.28 32.89 14.10
CA ALA A 356 16.11 31.78 13.60
C ALA A 356 15.27 30.50 13.42
N VAL A 357 14.47 30.13 14.41
CA VAL A 357 13.58 28.95 14.33
C VAL A 357 12.53 29.11 13.22
N ALA A 358 11.91 30.28 13.09
CA ALA A 358 10.95 30.55 12.02
C ALA A 358 11.61 30.43 10.63
N THR A 359 12.80 30.94 10.45
CA THR A 359 13.57 30.82 9.20
C THR A 359 13.95 29.36 8.92
N LEU A 360 14.40 28.62 9.94
CA LEU A 360 14.69 27.18 9.80
C LEU A 360 13.46 26.34 9.45
N ARG A 361 12.24 26.69 9.93
CA ARG A 361 11.00 26.05 9.48
C ARG A 361 10.77 26.22 7.98
N LEU A 362 11.01 27.42 7.45
CA LEU A 362 10.87 27.70 6.02
C LEU A 362 11.94 26.95 5.21
N ALA A 363 13.16 26.87 5.69
CA ALA A 363 14.19 26.04 5.05
C ALA A 363 13.84 24.54 5.09
N ALA A 364 13.33 24.06 6.22
CA ALA A 364 12.95 22.67 6.39
C ALA A 364 11.77 22.25 5.48
N ILE A 365 10.77 23.12 5.25
CA ILE A 365 9.69 22.80 4.29
C ILE A 365 10.20 22.73 2.86
N VAL A 366 11.15 23.60 2.47
CA VAL A 366 11.79 23.52 1.15
C VAL A 366 12.59 22.22 1.03
N ALA A 367 13.36 21.85 2.05
CA ALA A 367 14.11 20.59 2.06
C ALA A 367 13.18 19.35 1.96
N LEU A 368 12.03 19.36 2.68
CA LEU A 368 11.01 18.31 2.57
C LEU A 368 10.38 18.26 1.18
N ALA A 369 10.09 19.40 0.57
CA ALA A 369 9.55 19.45 -0.79
C ALA A 369 10.56 18.88 -1.81
N LEU A 370 11.83 19.23 -1.69
CA LEU A 370 12.90 18.66 -2.52
C LEU A 370 13.05 17.13 -2.27
N ALA A 371 12.99 16.69 -1.03
CA ALA A 371 13.01 15.28 -0.68
C ALA A 371 11.84 14.50 -1.30
N LEU A 372 10.65 15.09 -1.35
CA LEU A 372 9.46 14.51 -1.95
C LEU A 372 9.55 14.44 -3.49
N MET A 373 10.12 15.47 -4.15
CA MET A 373 10.27 15.51 -5.60
C MET A 373 11.32 14.55 -6.15
N GLY A 374 12.27 14.15 -5.36
CA GLY A 374 13.16 13.04 -5.64
C GLY A 374 14.47 13.34 -6.38
N PHE A 375 15.58 12.76 -5.90
CA PHE A 375 16.76 12.46 -6.73
C PHE A 375 16.70 11.00 -7.18
N PRO A 376 17.29 10.62 -8.33
CA PRO A 376 17.31 9.24 -8.77
C PRO A 376 18.02 8.36 -7.72
N ASN A 377 17.57 7.12 -7.57
CA ASN A 377 18.13 6.00 -6.81
C ASN A 377 17.65 5.78 -5.36
N VAL A 378 16.88 6.67 -4.73
CA VAL A 378 16.27 6.43 -3.40
C VAL A 378 14.83 6.92 -3.40
N GLY A 379 13.88 6.12 -2.95
CA GLY A 379 12.46 6.49 -2.90
C GLY A 379 12.20 7.79 -2.10
N PRO A 380 11.16 8.55 -2.43
CA PRO A 380 10.82 9.78 -1.72
C PRO A 380 10.52 9.55 -0.23
N ASP A 381 9.98 8.41 0.13
CA ASP A 381 9.69 7.96 1.49
C ASP A 381 10.95 7.87 2.36
N TYR A 382 12.02 7.27 1.86
CA TYR A 382 13.32 7.21 2.56
C TYR A 382 13.88 8.59 2.86
N ARG A 383 13.76 9.51 1.92
CA ARG A 383 14.28 10.88 2.10
C ARG A 383 13.45 11.71 3.05
N VAL A 384 12.12 11.70 2.88
CA VAL A 384 11.21 12.43 3.76
C VAL A 384 11.37 11.97 5.20
N PHE A 385 11.46 10.66 5.45
CA PHE A 385 11.69 10.12 6.78
C PHE A 385 13.02 10.57 7.39
N ALA A 386 14.12 10.47 6.63
CA ALA A 386 15.45 10.88 7.09
C ALA A 386 15.53 12.38 7.41
N PHE A 387 14.81 13.23 6.64
CA PHE A 387 14.73 14.66 6.92
C PHE A 387 13.76 15.01 8.06
N ALA A 388 12.64 14.27 8.17
CA ALA A 388 11.63 14.56 9.18
C ALA A 388 12.17 14.39 10.60
N LEU A 389 12.88 13.30 10.86
CA LEU A 389 13.40 13.00 12.21
C LEU A 389 14.19 14.16 12.83
N PRO A 390 15.27 14.67 12.24
CA PRO A 390 16.04 15.76 12.87
C PRO A 390 15.30 17.09 12.89
N CYS A 391 14.34 17.33 12.00
CA CYS A 391 13.63 18.61 11.88
C CYS A 391 12.34 18.71 12.70
N LEU A 392 11.85 17.61 13.27
CA LEU A 392 10.53 17.53 13.90
C LEU A 392 10.33 18.57 15.00
N TRP A 393 11.33 18.79 15.86
CA TRP A 393 11.26 19.75 16.96
C TRP A 393 11.02 21.20 16.49
N LEU A 394 11.53 21.58 15.31
CA LEU A 394 11.31 22.90 14.72
C LEU A 394 9.81 23.21 14.59
N PHE A 395 9.03 22.23 14.10
CA PHE A 395 7.60 22.41 13.87
C PHE A 395 6.77 22.39 15.18
N VAL A 396 7.30 21.80 16.26
CA VAL A 396 6.65 21.77 17.58
C VAL A 396 7.03 22.99 18.44
N TRP A 397 8.20 23.61 18.21
CA TRP A 397 8.68 24.78 18.97
C TRP A 397 7.64 25.90 19.00
N PRO A 398 7.26 26.45 20.19
CA PRO A 398 6.32 27.57 20.27
C PRO A 398 7.02 28.89 19.95
N LEU A 399 6.52 29.66 18.96
CA LEU A 399 6.99 31.02 18.70
C LEU A 399 6.29 31.99 19.67
N ALA A 400 6.97 33.09 20.03
CA ALA A 400 6.44 34.07 20.97
C ALA A 400 5.13 34.70 20.43
N GLY A 401 4.06 34.70 21.25
CA GLY A 401 2.76 35.26 20.90
C GLY A 401 1.85 34.34 20.06
N GLU A 402 2.23 33.09 19.81
CA GLU A 402 1.30 32.08 19.30
C GLU A 402 0.17 31.79 20.29
N LYS A 403 -1.01 31.41 19.75
CA LYS A 403 -2.14 31.00 20.60
C LYS A 403 -1.85 29.65 21.24
N GLN A 404 -2.01 29.58 22.55
CA GLN A 404 -1.70 28.41 23.34
C GLN A 404 -2.42 27.14 22.86
N ASN A 405 -3.72 27.23 22.58
CA ASN A 405 -4.51 26.09 22.13
C ASN A 405 -4.06 25.54 20.74
N ALA A 406 -3.62 26.42 19.83
CA ALA A 406 -3.06 25.99 18.54
C ALA A 406 -1.70 25.29 18.73
N THR A 407 -0.89 25.79 19.66
CA THR A 407 0.40 25.19 20.00
C THR A 407 0.23 23.82 20.68
N ASP A 408 -0.72 23.68 21.61
CA ASP A 408 -1.05 22.42 22.26
C ASP A 408 -1.56 21.37 21.25
N ALA A 409 -2.40 21.79 20.31
CA ALA A 409 -2.90 20.93 19.23
C ALA A 409 -1.78 20.50 18.25
N ARG A 410 -0.88 21.40 17.89
CA ARG A 410 0.29 21.10 17.06
C ARG A 410 1.25 20.15 17.77
N THR A 411 1.43 20.30 19.08
CA THR A 411 2.23 19.40 19.93
C THR A 411 1.68 17.97 19.88
N TRP A 412 0.35 17.79 19.90
CA TRP A 412 -0.28 16.48 19.74
C TRP A 412 0.14 15.81 18.43
N VAL A 413 0.01 16.51 17.30
CA VAL A 413 0.40 15.97 15.98
C VAL A 413 1.90 15.64 15.93
N GLY A 414 2.75 16.50 16.51
CA GLY A 414 4.19 16.27 16.58
C GLY A 414 4.58 15.05 17.40
N LEU A 415 3.95 14.84 18.56
CA LEU A 415 4.20 13.67 19.41
C LEU A 415 3.66 12.39 18.75
N LEU A 416 2.48 12.46 18.09
CA LEU A 416 1.93 11.32 17.34
C LEU A 416 2.86 10.93 16.20
N LEU A 417 3.35 11.89 15.41
CA LEU A 417 4.34 11.63 14.36
C LEU A 417 5.63 11.02 14.93
N LEU A 418 6.16 11.58 16.03
CA LEU A 418 7.38 11.03 16.66
C LEU A 418 7.18 9.55 17.03
N GLY A 419 6.07 9.21 17.68
CA GLY A 419 5.78 7.81 18.01
C GLY A 419 5.66 6.94 16.77
N GLN A 420 4.92 7.39 15.75
CA GLN A 420 4.74 6.62 14.51
C GLN A 420 6.04 6.44 13.72
N CYS A 421 7.03 7.31 13.88
CA CYS A 421 8.35 7.08 13.27
C CYS A 421 9.03 5.77 13.74
N LEU A 422 8.64 5.19 14.88
CA LEU A 422 9.12 3.86 15.31
C LEU A 422 8.54 2.70 14.49
N HIS A 423 7.46 2.93 13.74
CA HIS A 423 6.82 1.91 12.91
C HIS A 423 7.75 1.35 11.82
N VAL A 424 8.72 2.11 11.38
CA VAL A 424 9.71 1.72 10.36
C VAL A 424 10.56 0.51 10.77
N PHE A 425 10.76 0.30 12.08
CA PHE A 425 11.48 -0.88 12.59
C PHE A 425 10.54 -2.08 12.76
N PRO A 426 10.95 -3.31 12.39
CA PRO A 426 12.24 -3.73 11.82
C PRO A 426 12.25 -3.87 10.28
N VAL A 427 11.15 -3.52 9.61
CA VAL A 427 10.94 -3.71 8.17
C VAL A 427 10.74 -2.36 7.48
N PRO A 428 11.81 -1.65 7.10
CA PRO A 428 11.74 -0.38 6.39
C PRO A 428 11.34 -0.58 4.92
N GLY A 429 10.09 -0.84 4.69
CA GLY A 429 9.42 -0.85 3.39
C GLY A 429 8.34 0.24 3.35
N SER A 430 7.15 -0.11 2.95
CA SER A 430 5.94 0.76 2.98
C SER A 430 5.69 1.42 4.35
N GLN A 431 6.13 0.75 5.43
CA GLN A 431 6.05 1.26 6.81
C GLN A 431 6.78 2.61 7.01
N ILE A 432 7.75 2.96 6.14
CA ILE A 432 8.41 4.27 6.16
C ILE A 432 7.39 5.36 5.85
N ALA A 433 6.63 5.20 4.77
CA ALA A 433 5.61 6.16 4.39
C ALA A 433 4.48 6.21 5.43
N TRP A 434 4.03 5.05 5.93
CA TRP A 434 2.95 4.98 6.94
C TRP A 434 3.34 5.62 8.27
N GLY A 435 4.60 5.51 8.68
CA GLY A 435 5.10 6.07 9.95
C GLY A 435 5.44 7.56 9.89
N SER A 436 5.60 8.15 8.70
CA SER A 436 6.14 9.50 8.57
C SER A 436 5.28 10.48 7.77
N PHE A 437 4.15 10.06 7.16
CA PHE A 437 3.33 10.96 6.32
C PHE A 437 2.83 12.21 7.05
N LEU A 438 2.62 12.16 8.36
CA LEU A 438 2.23 13.32 9.16
C LEU A 438 3.29 14.44 9.19
N ALA A 439 4.52 14.15 8.77
CA ALA A 439 5.56 15.17 8.61
C ALA A 439 5.15 16.26 7.60
N LEU A 440 4.41 15.88 6.56
CA LEU A 440 3.99 16.81 5.50
C LEU A 440 2.97 17.85 6.00
N PRO A 441 1.82 17.48 6.59
CA PRO A 441 0.89 18.47 7.14
C PRO A 441 1.49 19.24 8.31
N LEU A 442 2.29 18.62 9.19
CA LEU A 442 2.92 19.30 10.31
C LEU A 442 3.92 20.36 9.85
N ALA A 443 4.77 20.04 8.87
CA ALA A 443 5.71 20.98 8.30
C ALA A 443 5.00 22.15 7.58
N ALA A 444 3.94 21.87 6.84
CA ALA A 444 3.13 22.89 6.16
C ALA A 444 2.49 23.87 7.17
N ILE A 445 1.94 23.35 8.28
CA ILE A 445 1.41 24.18 9.38
C ILE A 445 2.52 25.00 10.01
N GLY A 446 3.65 24.39 10.33
CA GLY A 446 4.79 25.09 10.94
C GLY A 446 5.37 26.18 10.05
N ALA A 447 5.46 25.95 8.74
CA ALA A 447 5.90 26.94 7.76
C ALA A 447 4.90 28.12 7.64
N TRP A 448 3.61 27.84 7.63
CA TRP A 448 2.57 28.86 7.65
C TRP A 448 2.66 29.73 8.91
N ASP A 449 2.76 29.12 10.09
CA ASP A 449 2.92 29.84 11.36
C ASP A 449 4.16 30.71 11.35
N ALA A 450 5.29 30.20 10.84
CA ALA A 450 6.52 30.97 10.68
C ALA A 450 6.35 32.17 9.73
N THR A 451 5.69 31.97 8.59
CA THR A 451 5.42 33.05 7.62
C THR A 451 4.57 34.15 8.24
N VAL A 452 3.47 33.79 8.90
CA VAL A 452 2.58 34.76 9.57
C VAL A 452 3.31 35.47 10.71
N TRP A 453 4.12 34.76 11.49
CA TRP A 453 4.88 35.32 12.59
C TRP A 453 5.95 36.32 12.10
N LEU A 454 6.75 35.96 11.07
CA LEU A 454 7.75 36.85 10.47
C LEU A 454 7.14 38.09 9.84
N ALA A 455 6.00 37.94 9.13
CA ALA A 455 5.28 39.07 8.54
C ALA A 455 4.79 40.07 9.59
N ARG A 456 4.39 39.63 10.77
CA ARG A 456 4.02 40.49 11.90
C ARG A 456 5.24 41.18 12.53
N ARG A 457 6.37 40.50 12.56
CA ARG A 457 7.62 41.02 13.15
C ARG A 457 8.30 42.06 12.26
N PHE A 458 8.16 41.90 10.93
CA PHE A 458 8.80 42.75 9.92
C PHE A 458 7.76 43.37 8.95
N PRO A 459 6.90 44.29 9.41
CA PRO A 459 5.77 44.79 8.63
C PRO A 459 6.13 45.54 7.34
N ARG A 460 7.37 46.08 7.22
CA ARG A 460 7.81 46.83 6.04
C ARG A 460 8.03 45.96 4.80
N ALA A 461 8.17 44.66 4.95
CA ALA A 461 8.31 43.75 3.81
C ALA A 461 6.97 43.40 3.13
N GLY A 462 5.79 43.72 3.74
CA GLY A 462 4.47 43.24 3.31
C GLY A 462 3.59 44.24 2.54
N GLY A 463 3.95 45.52 2.41
CA GLY A 463 2.98 46.54 1.96
C GLY A 463 2.58 46.54 0.47
N ARG A 464 3.30 45.88 -0.43
CA ARG A 464 2.99 45.74 -1.88
C ARG A 464 2.73 44.29 -2.32
N GLY A 465 2.90 43.29 -1.40
CA GLY A 465 2.87 41.85 -1.71
C GLY A 465 1.46 41.31 -1.99
N TRP A 466 0.42 41.79 -1.34
CA TRP A 466 -0.91 41.16 -1.29
C TRP A 466 -1.64 41.02 -2.63
N ARG A 467 -1.43 41.94 -3.57
CA ARG A 467 -2.03 41.82 -4.91
C ARG A 467 -1.24 40.85 -5.80
N ALA A 468 0.08 40.82 -5.63
CA ALA A 468 0.94 39.84 -6.30
C ALA A 468 0.70 38.41 -5.80
N GLU A 469 0.42 38.24 -4.49
CA GLU A 469 0.10 36.92 -3.89
C GLU A 469 -1.16 36.29 -4.52
N GLY A 470 -2.21 37.06 -4.77
CA GLY A 470 -3.40 36.56 -5.43
C GLY A 470 -3.16 36.11 -6.87
N LEU A 471 -2.29 36.80 -7.60
CA LEU A 471 -1.90 36.43 -8.97
C LEU A 471 -0.98 35.18 -8.93
N VAL A 472 0.03 35.17 -8.07
CA VAL A 472 0.95 34.02 -7.89
C VAL A 472 0.17 32.76 -7.50
N LEU A 473 -0.81 32.88 -6.59
CA LEU A 473 -1.67 31.76 -6.23
C LEU A 473 -2.47 31.23 -7.42
N ARG A 474 -3.10 32.11 -8.19
CA ARG A 474 -3.88 31.70 -9.38
C ARG A 474 -3.00 31.02 -10.42
N LEU A 475 -1.81 31.56 -10.66
CA LEU A 475 -0.82 30.94 -11.56
C LEU A 475 -0.36 29.58 -11.03
N ALA A 476 -0.05 29.47 -9.73
CA ALA A 476 0.33 28.20 -9.10
C ALA A 476 -0.79 27.15 -9.22
N VAL A 477 -2.05 27.54 -8.98
CA VAL A 477 -3.21 26.65 -9.16
C VAL A 477 -3.38 26.25 -10.63
N ALA A 478 -3.21 27.17 -11.56
CA ALA A 478 -3.31 26.87 -13.00
C ALA A 478 -2.19 25.92 -13.46
N VAL A 479 -0.95 26.17 -13.05
CA VAL A 479 0.19 25.29 -13.34
C VAL A 479 -0.03 23.91 -12.72
N PHE A 480 -0.45 23.85 -11.44
CA PHE A 480 -0.73 22.59 -10.78
C PHE A 480 -1.85 21.81 -11.47
N ALA A 481 -2.95 22.48 -11.85
CA ALA A 481 -4.05 21.86 -12.58
C ALA A 481 -3.59 21.34 -13.97
N GLY A 482 -2.75 22.11 -14.67
CA GLY A 482 -2.15 21.69 -15.94
C GLY A 482 -1.25 20.44 -15.79
N VAL A 483 -0.37 20.43 -14.78
CA VAL A 483 0.48 19.27 -14.49
C VAL A 483 -0.34 18.07 -14.08
N LEU A 484 -1.35 18.25 -13.22
CA LEU A 484 -2.27 17.18 -12.83
C LEU A 484 -3.02 16.63 -14.04
N GLY A 485 -3.59 17.50 -14.89
CA GLY A 485 -4.27 17.07 -16.11
C GLY A 485 -3.37 16.28 -17.04
N TRP A 486 -2.15 16.75 -17.27
CA TRP A 486 -1.17 16.04 -18.09
C TRP A 486 -0.78 14.66 -17.48
N ARG A 487 -0.56 14.60 -16.16
CA ARG A 487 -0.29 13.32 -15.48
C ARG A 487 -1.47 12.37 -15.54
N LEU A 488 -2.69 12.87 -15.40
CA LEU A 488 -3.91 12.06 -15.56
C LEU A 488 -4.00 11.43 -16.95
N THR A 489 -3.70 12.20 -18.01
CA THR A 489 -3.71 11.64 -19.38
C THR A 489 -2.66 10.56 -19.54
N GLN A 490 -1.45 10.74 -18.98
CA GLN A 490 -0.40 9.72 -19.02
C GLN A 490 -0.78 8.44 -18.27
N LEU A 491 -1.35 8.60 -17.06
CA LEU A 491 -1.79 7.46 -16.27
C LEU A 491 -2.97 6.72 -16.93
N ALA A 492 -3.92 7.47 -17.49
CA ALA A 492 -5.02 6.90 -18.25
C ALA A 492 -4.53 6.16 -19.51
N ALA A 493 -3.55 6.72 -20.21
CA ALA A 493 -2.94 6.05 -21.36
C ALA A 493 -2.27 4.73 -20.93
N ARG A 494 -1.41 4.76 -19.93
CA ARG A 494 -0.76 3.55 -19.39
C ARG A 494 -1.76 2.49 -18.95
N TYR A 495 -2.85 2.90 -18.28
CA TYR A 495 -3.90 1.97 -17.88
C TYR A 495 -4.62 1.38 -19.09
N ARG A 496 -4.88 2.17 -20.15
CA ARG A 496 -5.51 1.69 -21.39
C ARG A 496 -4.61 0.77 -22.19
N ASP A 497 -3.31 1.08 -22.21
CA ASP A 497 -2.28 0.28 -22.91
C ASP A 497 -2.03 -1.07 -22.19
N GLY A 498 -2.35 -1.14 -20.88
CA GLY A 498 -2.34 -2.39 -20.14
C GLY A 498 -3.47 -3.32 -20.60
N THR A 499 -3.30 -4.58 -20.28
CA THR A 499 -4.28 -5.65 -20.59
C THR A 499 -5.06 -6.01 -19.35
N ASP A 500 -6.34 -6.27 -19.52
CA ASP A 500 -7.17 -6.81 -18.44
C ASP A 500 -6.59 -8.14 -17.96
N LEU A 501 -6.37 -8.25 -16.67
CA LEU A 501 -5.89 -9.49 -16.08
C LEU A 501 -6.88 -10.64 -16.28
N GLY A 502 -8.20 -10.34 -16.34
CA GLY A 502 -9.24 -11.29 -16.70
C GLY A 502 -9.39 -12.48 -15.74
N LEU A 503 -8.72 -12.44 -14.59
CA LEU A 503 -8.75 -13.48 -13.57
C LEU A 503 -9.85 -13.19 -12.54
N PRO A 504 -10.45 -14.23 -11.92
CA PRO A 504 -11.58 -14.07 -10.99
C PRO A 504 -11.31 -13.06 -9.87
N GLY A 505 -12.19 -12.07 -9.74
CA GLY A 505 -12.09 -11.01 -8.74
C GLY A 505 -11.04 -9.93 -9.02
N ALA A 506 -10.35 -9.99 -10.17
CA ALA A 506 -9.35 -9.02 -10.62
C ALA A 506 -9.64 -8.47 -12.03
N GLU A 507 -10.90 -8.45 -12.44
CA GLU A 507 -11.36 -8.18 -13.80
C GLU A 507 -10.98 -6.80 -14.33
N VAL A 508 -10.87 -5.81 -13.41
CA VAL A 508 -10.53 -4.42 -13.77
C VAL A 508 -9.05 -4.07 -13.55
N VAL A 509 -8.24 -5.06 -13.17
CA VAL A 509 -6.80 -4.88 -13.01
C VAL A 509 -6.14 -5.00 -14.39
N ARG A 510 -5.31 -4.00 -14.74
CA ARG A 510 -4.59 -3.97 -16.01
C ARG A 510 -3.09 -3.91 -15.78
N VAL A 511 -2.38 -4.85 -16.36
CA VAL A 511 -0.92 -4.94 -16.26
C VAL A 511 -0.31 -5.12 -17.66
N PRO A 512 1.02 -5.04 -17.83
CA PRO A 512 1.65 -5.31 -19.12
C PRO A 512 1.23 -6.67 -19.69
N SER A 513 1.12 -6.74 -20.99
CA SER A 513 0.55 -7.88 -21.72
C SER A 513 1.28 -9.20 -21.47
N ASP A 514 2.60 -9.17 -21.47
CA ASP A 514 3.48 -10.30 -21.19
C ASP A 514 3.23 -10.82 -19.76
N TYR A 515 3.19 -9.92 -18.78
CA TYR A 515 2.93 -10.29 -17.39
C TYR A 515 1.50 -10.83 -17.19
N THR A 516 0.51 -10.26 -17.90
CA THR A 516 -0.86 -10.80 -17.91
C THR A 516 -0.87 -12.25 -18.40
N ALA A 517 -0.25 -12.51 -19.55
CA ALA A 517 -0.20 -13.84 -20.13
C ALA A 517 0.49 -14.84 -19.18
N THR A 518 1.59 -14.42 -18.55
CA THR A 518 2.31 -15.24 -17.55
C THR A 518 1.41 -15.64 -16.40
N LEU A 519 0.71 -14.70 -15.76
CA LEU A 519 -0.18 -14.98 -14.63
C LEU A 519 -1.37 -15.86 -15.04
N GLN A 520 -1.96 -15.58 -16.21
CA GLN A 520 -3.06 -16.38 -16.75
C GLN A 520 -2.64 -17.81 -17.05
N LEU A 521 -1.50 -18.02 -17.72
CA LEU A 521 -1.00 -19.35 -18.07
C LEU A 521 -0.63 -20.17 -16.84
N LEU A 522 0.03 -19.57 -15.85
CA LEU A 522 0.34 -20.24 -14.59
C LEU A 522 -0.94 -20.69 -13.88
N THR A 523 -1.94 -19.80 -13.84
CA THR A 523 -3.25 -20.10 -13.23
C THR A 523 -3.97 -21.22 -13.98
N LEU A 524 -4.00 -21.18 -15.32
CA LEU A 524 -4.61 -22.18 -16.17
C LEU A 524 -3.97 -23.56 -15.99
N ASN A 525 -2.63 -23.60 -15.98
CA ASN A 525 -1.88 -24.84 -15.74
C ASN A 525 -2.12 -25.39 -14.33
N ALA A 526 -2.24 -24.51 -13.31
CA ALA A 526 -2.62 -24.95 -11.97
C ALA A 526 -3.99 -25.62 -11.95
N VAL A 527 -5.01 -25.01 -12.58
CA VAL A 527 -6.34 -25.59 -12.71
C VAL A 527 -6.34 -26.93 -13.45
N ALA A 528 -5.65 -27.00 -14.58
CA ALA A 528 -5.65 -28.22 -15.43
C ALA A 528 -4.89 -29.39 -14.78
N HIS A 529 -3.80 -29.10 -14.09
CA HIS A 529 -2.87 -30.12 -13.61
C HIS A 529 -2.86 -30.30 -12.08
N GLY A 530 -3.39 -29.35 -11.31
CA GLY A 530 -3.37 -29.36 -9.85
C GLY A 530 -4.66 -29.90 -9.20
N ASP A 531 -4.54 -30.36 -7.98
CA ASP A 531 -5.64 -30.57 -7.02
C ASP A 531 -5.38 -29.76 -5.73
N MET A 532 -4.16 -29.23 -5.60
CA MET A 532 -3.70 -28.34 -4.55
C MET A 532 -2.60 -27.44 -5.12
N LEU A 533 -2.52 -26.21 -4.67
CA LEU A 533 -1.51 -25.26 -5.12
C LEU A 533 -0.76 -24.64 -3.93
N PHE A 534 0.56 -24.74 -3.99
CA PHE A 534 1.47 -24.02 -3.10
C PHE A 534 2.34 -23.06 -3.90
N SER A 535 2.69 -21.92 -3.34
CA SER A 535 3.54 -20.94 -4.00
C SER A 535 4.74 -20.54 -3.13
N LEU A 536 5.87 -20.24 -3.77
CA LEU A 536 7.12 -19.87 -3.15
C LEU A 536 7.60 -18.52 -3.69
N PRO A 537 7.77 -17.51 -2.82
CA PRO A 537 7.74 -17.49 -1.35
C PRO A 537 6.33 -17.40 -0.73
N GLY A 538 5.28 -17.13 -1.47
CA GLY A 538 3.91 -17.12 -1.02
C GLY A 538 3.08 -16.14 -1.85
N MET A 539 2.58 -16.58 -3.02
CA MET A 539 1.73 -15.80 -3.94
C MET A 539 0.34 -16.42 -3.95
N PHE A 540 -0.51 -16.01 -3.03
CA PHE A 540 -1.82 -16.63 -2.80
C PHE A 540 -2.91 -16.14 -3.75
N SER A 541 -2.65 -15.12 -4.55
CA SER A 541 -3.54 -14.74 -5.65
C SER A 541 -3.76 -15.88 -6.63
N PHE A 542 -2.76 -16.73 -6.88
CA PHE A 542 -2.94 -17.94 -7.70
C PHE A 542 -3.98 -18.89 -7.13
N ASN A 543 -4.07 -19.05 -5.80
CA ASN A 543 -5.11 -19.86 -5.17
C ASN A 543 -6.48 -19.22 -5.30
N LEU A 544 -6.58 -17.88 -5.18
CA LEU A 544 -7.84 -17.14 -5.34
C LEU A 544 -8.34 -17.24 -6.79
N TRP A 545 -7.46 -17.12 -7.78
CA TRP A 545 -7.79 -17.16 -9.20
C TRP A 545 -8.11 -18.58 -9.69
N SER A 546 -7.33 -19.57 -9.28
CA SER A 546 -7.53 -20.96 -9.69
C SER A 546 -8.64 -21.68 -8.93
N GLY A 547 -9.03 -21.17 -7.75
CA GLY A 547 -9.93 -21.88 -6.84
C GLY A 547 -9.30 -23.08 -6.13
N LEU A 548 -8.02 -23.35 -6.38
CA LEU A 548 -7.34 -24.47 -5.74
C LEU A 548 -7.04 -24.19 -4.25
N PRO A 549 -7.18 -25.19 -3.37
CA PRO A 549 -6.90 -25.01 -1.96
C PRO A 549 -5.41 -24.78 -1.70
N THR A 550 -5.10 -24.03 -0.65
CA THR A 550 -3.78 -23.99 -0.03
C THR A 550 -3.57 -25.24 0.82
N PRO A 551 -2.32 -25.71 1.04
CA PRO A 551 -2.06 -26.91 1.85
C PRO A 551 -2.59 -26.83 3.29
N THR A 552 -2.51 -25.64 3.87
CA THR A 552 -3.05 -25.33 5.21
C THR A 552 -3.58 -23.90 5.23
N HIS A 553 -4.23 -23.48 6.31
CA HIS A 553 -4.63 -22.08 6.48
C HIS A 553 -3.51 -21.20 7.09
N ALA A 554 -2.32 -21.76 7.29
CA ALA A 554 -1.13 -21.03 7.72
C ALA A 554 -0.43 -20.37 6.51
N ASN A 555 -1.14 -19.43 5.86
CA ASN A 555 -0.67 -18.72 4.68
C ASN A 555 0.15 -17.49 5.07
N VAL A 556 1.32 -17.32 4.46
CA VAL A 556 2.20 -16.16 4.70
C VAL A 556 3.17 -15.98 3.53
N THR A 557 3.50 -14.73 3.20
CA THR A 557 4.35 -14.39 2.04
C THR A 557 5.82 -14.80 2.19
N HIS A 558 6.28 -15.08 3.41
CA HIS A 558 7.65 -15.55 3.68
C HIS A 558 7.62 -16.72 4.66
N TRP A 559 7.00 -17.84 4.26
CA TRP A 559 6.75 -19.00 5.11
C TRP A 559 8.01 -19.59 5.76
N PHE A 560 9.14 -19.61 5.05
CA PHE A 560 10.41 -20.17 5.52
C PHE A 560 11.02 -19.39 6.71
N SER A 561 10.71 -18.10 6.87
CA SER A 561 11.20 -17.29 8.00
C SER A 561 10.14 -17.07 9.08
N LEU A 562 8.86 -17.19 8.77
CA LEU A 562 7.77 -16.80 9.66
C LEU A 562 7.00 -18.00 10.23
N LEU A 563 6.92 -19.13 9.50
CA LEU A 563 6.27 -20.35 10.01
C LEU A 563 7.20 -21.19 10.87
N LYS A 564 6.66 -21.71 11.97
CA LYS A 564 7.35 -22.65 12.84
C LYS A 564 7.58 -23.99 12.12
N PRO A 565 8.60 -24.78 12.50
CA PRO A 565 8.84 -26.10 11.89
C PRO A 565 7.59 -27.01 11.87
N ALA A 566 6.83 -27.04 12.95
CA ALA A 566 5.61 -27.85 13.02
C ALA A 566 4.52 -27.41 12.00
N GLN A 567 4.43 -26.11 11.69
CA GLN A 567 3.53 -25.62 10.66
C GLN A 567 4.05 -25.98 9.25
N GLN A 568 5.35 -25.92 9.03
CA GLN A 568 5.98 -26.40 7.80
C GLN A 568 5.75 -27.90 7.58
N GLU A 569 5.87 -28.73 8.63
CA GLU A 569 5.57 -30.16 8.57
C GLU A 569 4.09 -30.43 8.26
N ALA A 570 3.18 -29.61 8.78
CA ALA A 570 1.76 -29.72 8.44
C ALA A 570 1.52 -29.47 6.94
N ILE A 571 2.21 -28.49 6.34
CA ILE A 571 2.18 -28.22 4.90
C ILE A 571 2.73 -29.44 4.13
N ILE A 572 3.84 -30.04 4.57
CA ILE A 572 4.41 -31.24 3.95
C ILE A 572 3.39 -32.37 3.91
N ARG A 573 2.77 -32.69 5.06
CA ARG A 573 1.75 -33.74 5.12
C ARG A 573 0.56 -33.48 4.19
N ALA A 574 0.12 -32.24 4.10
CA ALA A 574 -0.96 -31.87 3.18
C ALA A 574 -0.53 -32.04 1.72
N LEU A 575 0.67 -31.62 1.36
CA LEU A 575 1.21 -31.84 0.01
C LEU A 575 1.35 -33.34 -0.29
N GLU A 576 1.78 -34.19 0.66
CA GLU A 576 1.91 -35.64 0.49
C GLU A 576 0.56 -36.32 0.22
N ALA A 577 -0.50 -35.86 0.85
CA ALA A 577 -1.85 -36.38 0.65
C ALA A 577 -2.43 -36.05 -0.75
N HIS A 578 -1.83 -35.09 -1.48
CA HIS A 578 -2.32 -34.63 -2.78
C HIS A 578 -1.32 -34.98 -3.90
N PRO A 579 -1.51 -36.10 -4.60
CA PRO A 579 -0.55 -36.56 -5.62
C PRO A 579 -0.45 -35.62 -6.83
N ARG A 580 -1.46 -34.78 -7.06
CA ARG A 580 -1.48 -33.77 -8.12
C ARG A 580 -1.12 -32.37 -7.63
N ALA A 581 -0.61 -32.22 -6.42
CA ALA A 581 -0.15 -30.92 -5.93
C ALA A 581 0.85 -30.28 -6.90
N CYS A 582 0.70 -28.97 -7.12
CA CYS A 582 1.58 -28.15 -7.92
C CYS A 582 2.24 -27.06 -7.06
N VAL A 583 3.43 -26.61 -7.47
CA VAL A 583 4.15 -25.52 -6.81
C VAL A 583 4.55 -24.48 -7.84
N ILE A 584 4.23 -23.20 -7.58
CA ILE A 584 4.69 -22.08 -8.39
C ILE A 584 5.81 -21.38 -7.60
N LYS A 585 7.02 -21.28 -8.21
CA LYS A 585 8.18 -20.59 -7.62
C LYS A 585 8.48 -19.32 -8.39
N HIS A 586 8.68 -18.19 -7.69
CA HIS A 586 9.13 -16.93 -8.29
C HIS A 586 10.62 -16.74 -8.03
N ARG A 587 11.47 -17.04 -9.02
CA ARG A 587 12.93 -17.08 -8.91
C ARG A 587 13.56 -15.76 -8.49
N GLU A 588 13.20 -14.66 -9.14
CA GLU A 588 13.80 -13.35 -8.83
C GLU A 588 13.41 -12.86 -7.43
N HIS A 589 12.22 -13.17 -6.95
CA HIS A 589 11.84 -12.83 -5.59
C HIS A 589 12.61 -13.65 -4.55
N ILE A 590 12.80 -14.95 -4.78
CA ILE A 590 13.64 -15.80 -3.93
C ILE A 590 15.07 -15.28 -3.91
N LYS A 591 15.64 -14.93 -5.06
CA LYS A 591 16.98 -14.34 -5.20
C LYS A 591 17.10 -13.01 -4.45
N PHE A 592 16.10 -12.14 -4.57
CA PHE A 592 16.02 -10.87 -3.83
C PHE A 592 16.07 -11.09 -2.31
N LEU A 593 15.33 -12.06 -1.78
CA LEU A 593 15.31 -12.41 -0.37
C LEU A 593 16.65 -13.01 0.08
N THR A 594 17.21 -13.93 -0.71
CA THR A 594 18.50 -14.59 -0.43
C THR A 594 19.63 -13.55 -0.33
N GLN A 595 19.68 -12.57 -1.23
CA GLN A 595 20.66 -11.47 -1.19
C GLN A 595 20.54 -10.58 0.06
N ARG A 596 19.40 -10.64 0.75
CA ARG A 596 19.14 -9.93 2.03
C ARG A 596 19.29 -10.80 3.27
N GLY A 597 19.82 -12.00 3.10
CA GLY A 597 20.03 -12.97 4.21
C GLY A 597 18.77 -13.73 4.60
N LEU A 598 17.74 -13.72 3.75
CA LEU A 598 16.47 -14.42 3.94
C LEU A 598 16.35 -15.54 2.89
N ALA A 599 17.31 -16.45 2.85
CA ALA A 599 17.26 -17.62 1.97
C ALA A 599 16.20 -18.61 2.46
N PRO A 600 15.49 -19.30 1.55
CA PRO A 600 14.65 -20.44 1.94
C PRO A 600 15.41 -21.43 2.77
N ALA A 601 14.77 -21.95 3.81
CA ALA A 601 15.38 -22.89 4.75
C ALA A 601 14.30 -23.66 5.53
N GLY A 602 14.70 -24.78 6.12
CA GLY A 602 13.83 -25.58 6.99
C GLY A 602 13.29 -26.84 6.32
N PRO A 603 12.44 -27.61 7.03
CA PRO A 603 11.99 -28.92 6.56
C PRO A 603 11.17 -28.84 5.27
N LEU A 604 10.37 -27.80 5.10
CA LEU A 604 9.55 -27.64 3.89
C LEU A 604 10.39 -27.32 2.67
N ASP A 605 11.43 -26.49 2.80
CA ASP A 605 12.34 -26.18 1.71
C ASP A 605 13.05 -27.43 1.21
N ALA A 606 13.68 -28.20 2.12
CA ALA A 606 14.32 -29.47 1.79
C ALA A 606 13.35 -30.48 1.15
N TYR A 607 12.10 -30.51 1.61
CA TYR A 607 11.07 -31.36 1.03
C TYR A 607 10.70 -30.94 -0.40
N LEU A 608 10.53 -29.65 -0.64
CA LEU A 608 10.17 -29.12 -1.95
C LEU A 608 11.30 -29.35 -2.96
N GLU A 609 12.55 -29.12 -2.58
CA GLU A 609 13.71 -29.39 -3.46
C GLU A 609 13.83 -30.87 -3.85
N LYS A 610 13.53 -31.78 -2.91
CA LYS A 610 13.61 -33.22 -3.16
C LYS A 610 12.44 -33.76 -3.98
N ASN A 611 11.24 -33.24 -3.82
CA ASN A 611 10.01 -33.89 -4.31
C ASN A 611 9.32 -33.14 -5.45
N PHE A 612 9.74 -31.92 -5.79
CA PHE A 612 9.13 -31.13 -6.86
C PHE A 612 10.18 -30.66 -7.87
N VAL A 613 9.90 -30.91 -9.13
CA VAL A 613 10.77 -30.54 -10.24
C VAL A 613 10.04 -29.58 -11.19
N PRO A 614 10.75 -28.63 -11.81
CA PRO A 614 10.14 -27.76 -12.81
C PRO A 614 9.62 -28.58 -14.00
N ALA A 615 8.34 -28.46 -14.29
CA ALA A 615 7.75 -28.98 -15.53
C ALA A 615 7.99 -28.02 -16.69
N PHE A 616 7.92 -26.72 -16.41
CA PHE A 616 8.28 -25.65 -17.34
C PHE A 616 8.64 -24.37 -16.58
N THR A 617 9.28 -23.44 -17.29
CA THR A 617 9.62 -22.10 -16.80
C THR A 617 8.94 -21.07 -17.71
N LEU A 618 8.39 -20.02 -17.09
CA LEU A 618 7.76 -18.92 -17.80
C LEU A 618 8.19 -17.61 -17.13
N ASP A 619 8.91 -16.76 -17.83
CA ASP A 619 9.59 -15.57 -17.30
C ASP A 619 10.39 -15.89 -16.01
N ASP A 620 10.07 -15.22 -14.92
CA ASP A 620 10.70 -15.43 -13.61
C ASP A 620 10.06 -16.54 -12.77
N PHE A 621 9.11 -17.28 -13.34
CA PHE A 621 8.36 -18.32 -12.64
C PHE A 621 8.77 -19.72 -13.08
N GLU A 622 8.76 -20.64 -12.15
CA GLU A 622 8.83 -22.08 -12.38
C GLU A 622 7.51 -22.71 -11.94
N PHE A 623 6.91 -23.47 -12.85
CA PHE A 623 5.78 -24.34 -12.53
C PHE A 623 6.30 -25.73 -12.23
N CYS A 624 6.20 -26.16 -10.97
CA CYS A 624 6.77 -27.41 -10.50
C CYS A 624 5.67 -28.44 -10.23
N VAL A 625 5.95 -29.69 -10.58
CA VAL A 625 5.12 -30.87 -10.30
C VAL A 625 5.92 -31.89 -9.51
N ARG A 626 5.26 -32.91 -8.96
CA ARG A 626 5.96 -33.98 -8.26
C ARG A 626 7.00 -34.67 -9.16
N GLN A 627 8.10 -35.03 -8.54
CA GLN A 627 9.13 -35.80 -9.21
C GLN A 627 8.55 -37.10 -9.79
N GLY A 628 8.88 -37.39 -11.04
CA GLY A 628 8.35 -38.53 -11.79
C GLY A 628 6.98 -38.30 -12.44
N ARG A 629 6.32 -37.18 -12.18
CA ARG A 629 5.09 -36.80 -12.86
C ARG A 629 5.43 -35.98 -14.11
N HIS A 630 4.89 -36.38 -15.26
CA HIS A 630 4.96 -35.61 -16.48
C HIS A 630 3.61 -34.96 -16.75
N ILE A 631 3.65 -33.69 -17.16
CA ILE A 631 2.50 -32.95 -17.64
C ILE A 631 2.84 -32.37 -19.02
N GLU A 632 1.85 -32.20 -19.86
CA GLU A 632 1.96 -31.40 -21.06
C GLU A 632 1.47 -29.97 -20.70
N PRO A 633 2.38 -28.97 -20.67
CA PRO A 633 1.99 -27.61 -20.30
C PRO A 633 0.94 -27.06 -21.26
N LEU A 634 -0.12 -26.46 -20.74
CA LEU A 634 -1.00 -25.64 -21.55
C LEU A 634 -0.24 -24.39 -21.95
N MET A 635 -0.03 -24.26 -23.25
CA MET A 635 0.56 -23.07 -23.84
C MET A 635 -0.56 -22.07 -24.21
N LEU A 636 -0.21 -21.01 -24.90
CA LEU A 636 -1.10 -19.90 -25.23
C LEU A 636 -2.36 -20.28 -26.05
N ALA A 637 -2.39 -21.44 -26.65
CA ALA A 637 -3.56 -21.98 -27.31
C ALA A 637 -3.60 -23.50 -27.17
N GLU A 638 -4.72 -24.04 -26.75
CA GLU A 638 -5.03 -25.45 -26.85
C GLU A 638 -6.04 -25.62 -27.99
N ALA A 639 -5.61 -26.27 -29.06
CA ALA A 639 -6.52 -26.66 -30.13
C ALA A 639 -7.33 -27.86 -29.65
N LEU A 640 -8.59 -27.65 -29.36
CA LEU A 640 -9.42 -28.66 -28.72
C LEU A 640 -9.99 -29.68 -29.68
N THR A 641 -10.43 -29.25 -30.85
CA THR A 641 -11.03 -30.19 -31.84
C THR A 641 -11.06 -29.64 -33.24
N LEU A 642 -10.86 -30.50 -34.21
CA LEU A 642 -11.30 -30.34 -35.58
C LEU A 642 -12.66 -31.02 -35.73
N ALA A 643 -13.72 -30.23 -35.87
CA ALA A 643 -15.04 -30.75 -36.18
C ALA A 643 -15.43 -30.34 -37.60
N SER A 644 -16.05 -31.26 -38.34
CA SER A 644 -16.77 -30.91 -39.56
C SER A 644 -18.16 -30.51 -39.15
N THR A 645 -18.57 -29.27 -39.42
CA THR A 645 -19.96 -28.83 -39.24
C THR A 645 -20.61 -28.70 -40.58
N PRO A 646 -21.89 -29.09 -40.74
CA PRO A 646 -22.64 -28.80 -41.96
C PRO A 646 -22.61 -27.29 -42.23
N SER A 647 -22.26 -26.90 -43.44
CA SER A 647 -22.35 -25.50 -43.84
C SER A 647 -23.81 -25.09 -43.97
N PRO A 648 -24.22 -23.92 -43.48
CA PRO A 648 -25.52 -23.37 -43.78
C PRO A 648 -25.68 -22.99 -45.27
N ASP A 649 -24.59 -22.96 -46.03
CA ASP A 649 -24.60 -22.71 -47.47
C ASP A 649 -24.59 -24.04 -48.23
N PRO A 650 -25.67 -24.40 -48.98
CA PRO A 650 -25.73 -25.60 -49.76
C PRO A 650 -24.63 -25.73 -50.84
N ALA A 651 -24.02 -24.60 -51.26
CA ALA A 651 -22.91 -24.56 -52.19
C ALA A 651 -21.54 -24.93 -51.54
N ARG A 652 -21.49 -25.01 -50.22
CA ARG A 652 -20.28 -25.32 -49.45
C ARG A 652 -20.55 -26.33 -48.33
N PRO A 653 -20.72 -27.61 -48.68
CA PRO A 653 -21.27 -28.62 -47.76
C PRO A 653 -20.42 -28.96 -46.54
N GLU A 654 -19.14 -28.58 -46.49
CA GLU A 654 -18.26 -28.93 -45.39
C GLU A 654 -17.38 -27.74 -44.93
N ASN A 655 -17.69 -27.16 -43.80
CA ASN A 655 -16.81 -26.25 -43.10
C ASN A 655 -15.97 -27.00 -42.06
N THR A 656 -14.67 -26.75 -42.07
CA THR A 656 -13.80 -27.24 -41.00
C THR A 656 -13.70 -26.18 -39.92
N VAL A 657 -13.86 -26.60 -38.68
CA VAL A 657 -13.78 -25.71 -37.53
C VAL A 657 -12.55 -26.07 -36.69
N VAL A 658 -11.67 -25.13 -36.52
CA VAL A 658 -10.62 -25.21 -35.45
C VAL A 658 -11.21 -24.51 -34.25
N ARG A 659 -11.37 -25.25 -33.16
CA ARG A 659 -11.85 -24.73 -31.91
C ARG A 659 -10.71 -24.73 -30.87
N MET A 660 -10.41 -23.58 -30.31
CA MET A 660 -9.33 -23.40 -29.36
C MET A 660 -9.86 -22.75 -28.08
N VAL A 661 -9.48 -23.25 -26.93
CA VAL A 661 -9.47 -22.44 -25.70
C VAL A 661 -8.14 -21.75 -25.63
N THR A 662 -8.13 -20.44 -25.59
CA THR A 662 -6.87 -19.69 -25.71
C THR A 662 -6.83 -18.50 -24.77
N LEU A 663 -5.62 -18.25 -24.30
CA LEU A 663 -5.18 -17.04 -23.61
C LEU A 663 -4.10 -16.42 -24.50
N LEU A 664 -4.45 -15.48 -25.34
CA LEU A 664 -3.45 -14.79 -26.14
C LEU A 664 -2.79 -13.68 -25.31
N PRO A 665 -1.48 -13.50 -25.43
CA PRO A 665 -0.81 -12.37 -24.80
C PRO A 665 -1.46 -11.10 -25.36
N ALA A 666 -1.83 -10.25 -24.47
CA ALA A 666 -2.45 -9.01 -24.86
C ALA A 666 -1.40 -8.05 -25.41
N GLY A 667 -1.74 -7.37 -26.44
CA GLY A 667 -0.84 -6.54 -27.23
C GLY A 667 -0.61 -7.10 -28.62
N GLY A 668 -0.64 -8.43 -28.78
CA GLY A 668 -0.62 -9.08 -30.09
C GLY A 668 -2.03 -9.12 -30.70
N ALA A 669 -2.24 -8.44 -31.83
CA ALA A 669 -3.40 -8.74 -32.67
C ALA A 669 -3.05 -9.95 -33.56
N VAL A 670 -3.84 -11.02 -33.45
CA VAL A 670 -3.67 -12.19 -34.33
C VAL A 670 -4.11 -11.82 -35.74
N ALA A 671 -3.17 -11.79 -36.64
CA ALA A 671 -3.40 -11.46 -38.05
C ALA A 671 -3.65 -12.70 -38.92
N SER A 672 -3.03 -13.83 -38.55
CA SER A 672 -3.19 -15.10 -39.28
C SER A 672 -2.99 -16.31 -38.37
N LEU A 673 -3.54 -17.44 -38.79
CA LEU A 673 -3.33 -18.75 -38.20
C LEU A 673 -2.70 -19.66 -39.24
N GLU A 674 -1.59 -20.28 -38.88
CA GLU A 674 -0.87 -21.21 -39.71
C GLU A 674 -1.02 -22.64 -39.18
N ILE A 675 -1.37 -23.60 -40.03
CA ILE A 675 -1.46 -25.01 -39.67
C ILE A 675 -0.40 -25.76 -40.44
N ALA A 676 0.58 -26.36 -39.75
CA ALA A 676 1.63 -27.16 -40.32
C ALA A 676 1.44 -28.63 -39.94
N ALA A 677 1.43 -29.50 -40.92
CA ALA A 677 1.35 -30.95 -40.69
C ALA A 677 2.66 -31.51 -40.15
N PRO A 678 2.67 -32.41 -39.15
CA PRO A 678 3.86 -33.04 -38.67
C PRO A 678 4.40 -34.01 -39.74
N GLY A 679 5.66 -33.84 -40.16
CA GLY A 679 6.39 -34.81 -40.98
C GLY A 679 6.27 -34.71 -42.51
N GLU A 680 5.66 -33.68 -43.05
CA GLU A 680 5.69 -33.43 -44.49
C GLU A 680 6.85 -32.47 -44.85
N PRO A 681 7.89 -32.93 -45.56
CA PRO A 681 9.06 -32.12 -45.93
C PRO A 681 8.78 -31.04 -47.00
N SER A 682 7.60 -30.98 -47.57
CA SER A 682 7.27 -30.12 -48.72
C SER A 682 5.86 -29.49 -48.67
N GLY A 683 5.10 -29.70 -47.63
CA GLY A 683 3.76 -29.14 -47.52
C GLY A 683 3.79 -27.64 -47.15
N ARG A 684 3.32 -26.77 -48.02
CA ARG A 684 3.06 -25.37 -47.64
C ARG A 684 2.04 -25.35 -46.52
N PRO A 685 2.32 -24.65 -45.37
CA PRO A 685 1.39 -24.57 -44.29
C PRO A 685 0.08 -23.94 -44.77
N LEU A 686 -1.04 -24.37 -44.18
CA LEU A 686 -2.33 -23.72 -44.42
C LEU A 686 -2.38 -22.43 -43.62
N ILE A 687 -2.39 -21.32 -44.33
CA ILE A 687 -2.49 -19.98 -43.68
C ILE A 687 -3.94 -19.52 -43.80
N LEU A 688 -4.56 -19.22 -42.67
CA LEU A 688 -5.92 -18.70 -42.54
C LEU A 688 -5.90 -17.25 -42.07
N ASN A 689 -6.61 -16.38 -42.75
CA ASN A 689 -6.75 -14.96 -42.43
C ASN A 689 -8.18 -14.47 -42.74
N SER A 690 -8.39 -13.17 -42.74
CA SER A 690 -9.71 -12.56 -42.94
C SER A 690 -10.40 -12.91 -44.28
N ALA A 691 -9.66 -13.32 -45.30
CA ALA A 691 -10.22 -13.69 -46.60
C ALA A 691 -10.70 -15.14 -46.64
N ASP A 692 -10.08 -16.00 -45.81
CA ASP A 692 -10.23 -17.45 -45.90
C ASP A 692 -11.03 -18.07 -44.75
N ALA A 693 -11.29 -17.31 -43.68
CA ALA A 693 -11.86 -17.87 -42.48
C ALA A 693 -12.80 -16.91 -41.74
N ARG A 694 -13.95 -17.42 -41.30
CA ARG A 694 -14.85 -16.74 -40.36
C ARG A 694 -14.43 -17.05 -38.94
N LEU A 695 -14.47 -16.04 -38.10
CA LEU A 695 -14.05 -16.10 -36.72
C LEU A 695 -15.23 -15.84 -35.77
N GLU A 696 -15.40 -16.72 -34.80
CA GLU A 696 -16.33 -16.56 -33.68
C GLU A 696 -15.56 -16.69 -32.38
N ILE A 697 -15.86 -15.80 -31.42
CA ILE A 697 -15.25 -15.80 -30.09
C ILE A 697 -16.33 -15.88 -29.04
N THR A 698 -16.18 -16.82 -28.11
CA THR A 698 -17.06 -17.01 -26.96
C THR A 698 -16.22 -16.79 -25.71
N PRO A 699 -16.50 -15.79 -24.84
CA PRO A 699 -15.84 -15.66 -23.55
C PRO A 699 -15.96 -16.96 -22.75
N ALA A 700 -14.87 -17.40 -22.11
CA ALA A 700 -14.81 -18.62 -21.36
C ALA A 700 -14.22 -18.38 -19.96
N ASN A 701 -14.50 -19.29 -19.02
CA ASN A 701 -13.77 -19.35 -17.77
C ASN A 701 -12.45 -20.12 -17.96
N LEU A 702 -11.66 -20.21 -16.89
CA LEU A 702 -10.36 -20.92 -16.91
C LEU A 702 -10.50 -22.44 -17.14
N HIS A 703 -11.71 -23.00 -17.02
CA HIS A 703 -12.00 -24.40 -17.33
C HIS A 703 -12.44 -24.61 -18.79
N GLY A 704 -12.45 -23.55 -19.59
CA GLY A 704 -12.89 -23.61 -20.98
C GLY A 704 -14.42 -23.68 -21.16
N GLU A 705 -15.19 -23.37 -20.11
CA GLU A 705 -16.65 -23.32 -20.17
C GLU A 705 -17.11 -21.93 -20.63
N PRO A 706 -18.11 -21.85 -21.52
CA PRO A 706 -18.65 -20.57 -21.98
C PRO A 706 -19.24 -19.76 -20.81
N VAL A 707 -18.86 -18.49 -20.68
CA VAL A 707 -19.38 -17.56 -19.66
C VAL A 707 -20.09 -16.35 -20.26
N GLY A 708 -20.18 -16.28 -21.59
CA GLY A 708 -20.81 -15.18 -22.29
C GLY A 708 -21.32 -15.58 -23.69
N PRO A 709 -21.98 -14.66 -24.39
CA PRO A 709 -22.49 -14.93 -25.72
C PRO A 709 -21.37 -15.06 -26.76
N THR A 710 -21.56 -15.94 -27.74
CA THR A 710 -20.70 -16.04 -28.92
C THR A 710 -20.90 -14.83 -29.81
N ALA A 711 -19.86 -14.20 -30.26
CA ALA A 711 -19.89 -13.09 -31.19
C ALA A 711 -18.97 -13.34 -32.41
N SER A 712 -19.41 -12.90 -33.57
CA SER A 712 -18.56 -12.90 -34.79
C SER A 712 -17.56 -11.77 -34.72
N HIS A 713 -16.31 -12.06 -34.98
CA HIS A 713 -15.20 -11.10 -35.00
C HIS A 713 -14.52 -11.03 -36.35
N ARG A 714 -13.79 -9.96 -36.60
CA ARG A 714 -12.99 -9.77 -37.81
C ARG A 714 -11.50 -9.94 -37.48
N TRP A 715 -10.75 -10.38 -38.45
CA TRP A 715 -9.31 -10.35 -38.39
C TRP A 715 -8.79 -8.90 -38.59
N PRO A 716 -7.73 -8.47 -37.90
CA PRO A 716 -7.11 -9.16 -36.78
C PRO A 716 -7.96 -9.10 -35.51
N PHE A 717 -7.78 -10.05 -34.62
CA PHE A 717 -8.53 -10.08 -33.37
C PHE A 717 -7.58 -10.04 -32.15
N ARG A 718 -8.12 -9.55 -31.04
CA ARG A 718 -7.48 -9.56 -29.72
C ARG A 718 -8.39 -10.23 -28.73
N LEU A 719 -7.82 -10.88 -27.74
CA LEU A 719 -8.57 -11.46 -26.63
C LEU A 719 -8.28 -10.65 -25.35
N ASN A 720 -9.32 -10.45 -24.55
CA ASN A 720 -9.24 -9.75 -23.27
C ASN A 720 -9.30 -10.72 -22.08
N GLY A 721 -9.19 -12.01 -22.32
CA GLY A 721 -9.26 -13.07 -21.33
C GLY A 721 -9.42 -14.44 -21.97
N PRO A 722 -9.66 -15.49 -21.16
CA PRO A 722 -9.92 -16.82 -21.68
C PRO A 722 -11.11 -16.81 -22.63
N ALA A 723 -10.96 -17.45 -23.76
CA ALA A 723 -12.02 -17.53 -24.77
C ALA A 723 -11.96 -18.82 -25.58
N ILE A 724 -13.11 -19.29 -26.01
CA ILE A 724 -13.21 -20.29 -27.05
C ILE A 724 -13.19 -19.55 -28.37
N VAL A 725 -12.15 -19.76 -29.15
CA VAL A 725 -12.00 -19.23 -30.50
C VAL A 725 -12.37 -20.30 -31.48
N SER A 726 -13.39 -20.06 -32.30
CA SER A 726 -13.84 -20.96 -33.35
C SER A 726 -13.56 -20.35 -34.71
N ILE A 727 -12.75 -21.02 -35.52
CA ILE A 727 -12.32 -20.57 -36.84
C ILE A 727 -12.93 -21.52 -37.87
N PHE A 728 -13.84 -21.02 -38.68
CA PHE A 728 -14.51 -21.75 -39.73
C PHE A 728 -13.87 -21.43 -41.07
N PHE A 729 -13.42 -22.44 -41.79
CA PHE A 729 -12.80 -22.28 -43.09
C PHE A 729 -13.15 -23.40 -44.06
N ASP A 730 -13.10 -23.09 -45.37
CA ASP A 730 -13.24 -24.06 -46.42
C ASP A 730 -11.90 -24.70 -46.72
N ARG A 731 -11.85 -26.00 -46.80
CA ARG A 731 -10.62 -26.73 -47.11
C ARG A 731 -10.21 -26.64 -48.59
N ASN A 732 -11.12 -26.27 -49.49
CA ASN A 732 -10.87 -26.18 -50.92
C ASN A 732 -10.14 -27.42 -51.48
N GLY A 733 -10.56 -28.63 -51.09
CA GLY A 733 -9.95 -29.90 -51.52
C GLY A 733 -8.65 -30.29 -50.81
N ARG A 734 -8.18 -29.53 -49.84
CA ARG A 734 -6.97 -29.88 -49.06
C ARG A 734 -7.25 -30.98 -48.03
N PRO A 735 -6.27 -31.83 -47.71
CA PRO A 735 -6.45 -32.88 -46.72
C PRO A 735 -6.78 -32.26 -45.33
N ARG A 736 -7.54 -33.00 -44.52
CA ARG A 736 -7.81 -32.64 -43.14
C ARG A 736 -6.51 -32.62 -42.36
N PRO A 737 -6.22 -31.54 -41.59
CA PRO A 737 -5.06 -31.53 -40.71
C PRO A 737 -5.08 -32.73 -39.76
N SER A 738 -3.92 -33.41 -39.67
CA SER A 738 -3.80 -34.63 -38.85
C SER A 738 -3.56 -34.28 -37.36
N ARG A 739 -3.82 -35.25 -36.49
CA ARG A 739 -3.45 -35.18 -35.08
C ARG A 739 -1.97 -34.84 -34.92
N GLY A 740 -1.67 -33.90 -34.04
CA GLY A 740 -0.30 -33.41 -33.82
C GLY A 740 0.14 -32.31 -34.78
N ALA A 741 -0.72 -31.86 -35.71
CA ALA A 741 -0.45 -30.69 -36.54
C ALA A 741 -0.17 -29.47 -35.67
N LEU A 742 0.87 -28.70 -36.04
CA LEU A 742 1.25 -27.50 -35.34
C LEU A 742 0.38 -26.34 -35.81
N ILE A 743 -0.20 -25.61 -34.85
CA ILE A 743 -0.99 -24.39 -35.10
C ILE A 743 -0.17 -23.22 -34.57
N VAL A 744 0.14 -22.28 -35.43
CA VAL A 744 0.87 -21.06 -35.09
C VAL A 744 -0.03 -19.84 -35.31
N LEU A 745 -0.21 -19.04 -34.30
CA LEU A 745 -0.86 -17.73 -34.40
C LEU A 745 0.22 -16.67 -34.64
N ARG A 746 0.01 -15.84 -35.66
CA ARG A 746 0.98 -14.83 -36.06
C ARG A 746 0.39 -13.43 -36.02
N ASP A 747 1.26 -12.45 -35.69
CA ASP A 747 0.98 -11.03 -35.83
C ASP A 747 1.11 -10.51 -37.27
N TYR A 748 0.89 -9.21 -37.46
CA TYR A 748 1.06 -8.56 -38.77
C TYR A 748 2.50 -8.58 -39.31
N ALA A 749 3.48 -8.64 -38.46
CA ALA A 749 4.88 -8.68 -38.83
C ALA A 749 5.35 -10.12 -39.12
N GLY A 750 4.48 -11.11 -38.99
CA GLY A 750 4.77 -12.52 -39.09
C GLY A 750 5.43 -13.14 -37.86
N GLY A 751 5.50 -12.36 -36.78
CA GLY A 751 5.98 -12.83 -35.47
C GLY A 751 5.03 -13.87 -34.87
N GLU A 752 5.59 -14.88 -34.21
CA GLU A 752 4.86 -15.95 -33.54
C GLU A 752 4.28 -15.43 -32.24
N LEU A 753 2.95 -15.49 -32.10
CA LEU A 753 2.23 -15.10 -30.88
C LEU A 753 1.93 -16.30 -29.98
N ALA A 754 1.59 -17.44 -30.61
CA ALA A 754 1.25 -18.65 -29.89
C ALA A 754 1.45 -19.89 -30.74
N LEU A 755 1.72 -21.00 -30.09
CA LEU A 755 1.93 -22.30 -30.68
C LEU A 755 1.04 -23.32 -29.97
N ALA A 756 0.28 -24.11 -30.74
CA ALA A 756 -0.54 -25.19 -30.21
C ALA A 756 -0.44 -26.45 -31.07
N ARG A 757 -0.75 -27.60 -30.49
CA ARG A 757 -0.86 -28.85 -31.22
C ARG A 757 -2.31 -29.30 -31.34
N LEU A 758 -2.69 -29.74 -32.51
CA LEU A 758 -4.02 -30.30 -32.74
C LEU A 758 -4.15 -31.63 -32.00
N ARG A 759 -5.07 -31.74 -31.10
CA ARG A 759 -5.28 -32.98 -30.32
C ARG A 759 -6.18 -33.99 -31.04
N GLU A 760 -7.21 -33.57 -31.73
CA GLU A 760 -8.04 -34.46 -32.60
C GLU A 760 -8.91 -33.70 -33.58
#